data_2910b95a59be43c572e4dd5aac1f56d1
#
_entry.id   2910b95a59be43c572e4dd5aac1f56d1
#
_cell.length_a   1.000
_cell.length_b   1.000
_cell.length_c   1.000
_cell.angle_alpha   90.00
_cell.angle_beta   90.00
_cell.angle_gamma   90.00
#
_symmetry.space_group_name_H-M   'P 1'
#
loop_
_entity.id
_entity.type
_entity.pdbx_description
1 polymer ?
#
loop_
_entity_poly.entity_id
_entity_poly.type
_entity_poly.pdbx_seq_one_letter_code
_entity_poly.pdbx_strand_id
1 'polypeptide(L)'
;MANREGYALDVTPQGIRISARDAAGLFYGAMTLAQLLTPDDKHGPVHVVAMHINDQPRFVWRGLMLDSARHMQSIAEIETLLDQMAQHKLNTFHWHLTDDQGWRIEIKRYPELTRTGAWRTPVDAGRDGQPLRYGGFYTQEQIRQLVAYAAARYITVVPEIDMPGHAQAAVASYPFLGVTGKRPPVSEDWGVHPYLYNVDDATFTFMDNVLDEVMALFPSHYIHVGGDEAVKDQWKASPAVQAKMHALGLKDEDALQGWFISRLGSYLSAHGRRLIGWDEILGGAVPADAAVMSWRGTQGAIDAARQGHDVVLSPSPDLYFDQLQSDRADEIAGRIPVRSLASVYAFEPVPKALNASQATHVLGAQANVWTEHMPTIAHVEHAMFPRLDALSEVDWSPAAARDWHGFLARLPAQFARYREQQIGYADSAFAPDITVDRTIALTTGAAQLTLTNQAGDDTLHYTLDGSVPTVASPLYSTPLAVKLPLTVRAAAFSSSGMLLASPRQRLLDRTSLLSVSGNAMPNCPGSDFRLRVQPMPDAVSLAPVYSINVFDSCQFYPSTPMDGMTRIHVDAVRLPRNYQLAHDAKLVVSRPHSTPFGELVVHLDGCDGDVLVTLPLPDPSRSVRRFPLDAALPMSHGSHALCLIYTAPIEGDLYALDRVTLLTGKATGDTR
;
A
#
# COMPACT_ATOMS: atom_id res chain seq x y z
N MET A 1 -34.29 6.76 17.11
CA MET A 1 -33.14 6.60 16.20
C MET A 1 -33.66 6.58 14.77
N ALA A 2 -33.20 7.50 13.93
CA ALA A 2 -33.61 7.56 12.51
C ALA A 2 -32.76 6.57 11.67
N ASN A 3 -31.48 6.41 11.99
CA ASN A 3 -30.54 5.55 11.28
C ASN A 3 -30.74 4.07 11.65
N ARG A 4 -30.70 3.17 10.64
CA ARG A 4 -30.86 1.73 10.80
C ARG A 4 -29.70 1.06 11.53
N GLU A 5 -28.50 1.64 11.43
CA GLU A 5 -27.25 1.17 12.05
C GLU A 5 -26.97 1.87 13.40
N GLY A 6 -27.77 2.88 13.77
CA GLY A 6 -27.64 3.61 15.04
C GLY A 6 -28.11 2.78 16.24
N TYR A 7 -27.51 3.05 17.40
CA TYR A 7 -27.82 2.38 18.68
C TYR A 7 -27.73 3.34 19.87
N ALA A 8 -28.36 2.95 20.98
CA ALA A 8 -28.08 3.50 22.30
C ALA A 8 -27.55 2.39 23.20
N LEU A 9 -26.51 2.69 23.98
CA LEU A 9 -25.92 1.81 25.00
C LEU A 9 -25.96 2.52 26.34
N ASP A 10 -26.69 1.93 27.26
CA ASP A 10 -26.82 2.39 28.63
C ASP A 10 -26.05 1.45 29.57
N VAL A 11 -25.09 1.98 30.30
CA VAL A 11 -24.37 1.28 31.36
C VAL A 11 -24.76 1.90 32.69
N THR A 12 -25.35 1.10 33.55
CA THR A 12 -25.84 1.53 34.89
C THR A 12 -25.40 0.53 35.95
N PRO A 13 -25.45 0.86 37.25
CA PRO A 13 -25.20 -0.12 38.32
C PRO A 13 -26.16 -1.33 38.30
N GLN A 14 -27.31 -1.23 37.65
CA GLN A 14 -28.32 -2.28 37.57
C GLN A 14 -28.13 -3.20 36.37
N GLY A 15 -27.30 -2.80 35.39
CA GLY A 15 -27.03 -3.60 34.21
C GLY A 15 -26.72 -2.78 32.95
N ILE A 16 -26.53 -3.50 31.87
CA ILE A 16 -26.20 -2.94 30.57
C ILE A 16 -27.36 -3.19 29.60
N ARG A 17 -27.78 -2.15 28.87
CA ARG A 17 -28.83 -2.24 27.85
C ARG A 17 -28.33 -1.68 26.52
N ILE A 18 -28.51 -2.44 25.43
CA ILE A 18 -28.35 -1.96 24.08
C ILE A 18 -29.71 -1.88 23.43
N SER A 19 -30.01 -0.76 22.79
CA SER A 19 -31.25 -0.52 22.07
C SER A 19 -30.93 0.01 20.68
N ALA A 20 -31.59 -0.52 19.66
CA ALA A 20 -31.42 -0.08 18.27
C ALA A 20 -32.73 -0.24 17.51
N ARG A 21 -32.83 0.40 16.35
CA ARG A 21 -33.97 0.25 15.44
C ARG A 21 -33.93 -1.11 14.71
N ASP A 22 -32.74 -1.49 14.25
CA ASP A 22 -32.52 -2.71 13.47
C ASP A 22 -31.41 -3.56 14.08
N ALA A 23 -31.30 -4.82 13.68
CA ALA A 23 -30.31 -5.78 14.18
C ALA A 23 -28.86 -5.31 13.94
N ALA A 24 -28.59 -4.59 12.86
CA ALA A 24 -27.26 -4.00 12.59
C ALA A 24 -26.85 -3.02 13.70
N GLY A 25 -27.76 -2.15 14.16
CA GLY A 25 -27.48 -1.25 15.27
C GLY A 25 -27.22 -1.98 16.58
N LEU A 26 -27.95 -3.08 16.87
CA LEU A 26 -27.66 -3.93 18.04
C LEU A 26 -26.27 -4.55 17.94
N PHE A 27 -25.87 -5.02 16.76
CA PHE A 27 -24.54 -5.56 16.51
C PHE A 27 -23.44 -4.51 16.77
N TYR A 28 -23.57 -3.31 16.20
CA TYR A 28 -22.57 -2.24 16.41
C TYR A 28 -22.54 -1.75 17.88
N GLY A 29 -23.68 -1.73 18.55
CA GLY A 29 -23.71 -1.49 20.00
C GLY A 29 -22.99 -2.56 20.80
N ALA A 30 -23.11 -3.84 20.40
CA ALA A 30 -22.37 -4.95 20.99
C ALA A 30 -20.86 -4.84 20.73
N MET A 31 -20.44 -4.40 19.53
CA MET A 31 -19.01 -4.13 19.22
C MET A 31 -18.45 -3.02 20.12
N THR A 32 -19.20 -1.95 20.34
CA THR A 32 -18.81 -0.90 21.30
C THR A 32 -18.70 -1.43 22.72
N LEU A 33 -19.67 -2.22 23.17
CA LEU A 33 -19.61 -2.85 24.48
C LEU A 33 -18.39 -3.78 24.62
N ALA A 34 -18.10 -4.58 23.62
CA ALA A 34 -16.92 -5.45 23.60
C ALA A 34 -15.61 -4.65 23.75
N GLN A 35 -15.50 -3.49 23.09
CA GLN A 35 -14.34 -2.59 23.25
C GLN A 35 -14.24 -2.00 24.67
N LEU A 36 -15.37 -1.65 25.29
CA LEU A 36 -15.42 -1.14 26.66
C LEU A 36 -15.08 -2.22 27.71
N LEU A 37 -15.36 -3.48 27.41
CA LEU A 37 -15.07 -4.62 28.27
C LEU A 37 -13.65 -5.17 28.11
N THR A 38 -12.89 -4.70 27.13
CA THR A 38 -11.51 -5.13 26.92
C THR A 38 -10.61 -4.44 27.95
N PRO A 39 -9.94 -5.17 28.85
CA PRO A 39 -9.06 -4.58 29.84
C PRO A 39 -7.76 -4.08 29.18
N ASP A 40 -7.20 -3.00 29.72
CA ASP A 40 -5.86 -2.49 29.33
C ASP A 40 -4.74 -3.44 29.77
N ASP A 41 -5.00 -4.31 30.76
CA ASP A 41 -4.09 -5.29 31.33
C ASP A 41 -4.83 -6.58 31.75
N LYS A 42 -4.07 -7.65 31.83
CA LYS A 42 -4.46 -9.07 31.91
C LYS A 42 -5.46 -9.44 33.00
N HIS A 43 -6.49 -10.21 32.59
CA HIS A 43 -7.22 -11.19 33.42
C HIS A 43 -7.82 -10.71 34.74
N GLY A 44 -8.16 -9.45 34.88
CA GLY A 44 -8.86 -8.91 36.04
C GLY A 44 -10.35 -8.60 35.77
N PRO A 45 -11.12 -8.28 36.78
CA PRO A 45 -12.47 -7.76 36.64
C PRO A 45 -12.41 -6.43 35.85
N VAL A 46 -13.25 -6.32 34.81
CA VAL A 46 -13.36 -5.09 34.01
C VAL A 46 -14.38 -4.16 34.73
N HIS A 47 -13.97 -2.94 34.96
CA HIS A 47 -14.84 -1.89 35.50
C HIS A 47 -15.25 -0.93 34.38
N VAL A 48 -16.54 -0.92 34.05
CA VAL A 48 -17.07 0.03 33.09
C VAL A 48 -17.79 1.15 33.84
N VAL A 49 -17.40 2.39 33.58
CA VAL A 49 -18.04 3.56 34.16
C VAL A 49 -19.49 3.65 33.68
N ALA A 50 -20.43 4.05 34.57
CA ALA A 50 -21.80 4.30 34.16
C ALA A 50 -21.85 5.40 33.12
N MET A 51 -22.49 5.12 31.97
CA MET A 51 -22.52 6.03 30.84
C MET A 51 -23.74 5.79 29.94
N HIS A 52 -24.06 6.78 29.15
CA HIS A 52 -25.03 6.70 28.07
C HIS A 52 -24.34 7.05 26.74
N ILE A 53 -24.42 6.16 25.80
CA ILE A 53 -23.90 6.34 24.41
C ILE A 53 -25.09 6.33 23.45
N ASN A 54 -25.24 7.37 22.62
CA ASN A 54 -26.17 7.40 21.51
C ASN A 54 -25.35 7.68 20.24
N ASP A 55 -25.24 6.69 19.37
CA ASP A 55 -24.26 6.66 18.31
C ASP A 55 -24.85 6.15 16.99
N GLN A 56 -24.35 6.64 15.87
CA GLN A 56 -24.74 6.24 14.52
C GLN A 56 -23.66 6.60 13.51
N PRO A 57 -23.56 5.85 12.38
CA PRO A 57 -22.57 6.17 11.35
C PRO A 57 -22.89 7.47 10.63
N ARG A 58 -21.84 8.18 10.22
CA ARG A 58 -21.88 9.34 9.36
C ARG A 58 -22.17 8.93 7.91
N PHE A 59 -21.54 7.86 7.42
CA PHE A 59 -21.62 7.39 6.05
C PHE A 59 -22.23 5.98 5.96
N VAL A 60 -22.90 5.72 4.83
CA VAL A 60 -23.51 4.42 4.55
C VAL A 60 -22.52 3.41 3.95
N TRP A 61 -21.44 3.88 3.31
CA TRP A 61 -20.34 3.07 2.82
C TRP A 61 -19.12 3.33 3.71
N ARG A 62 -18.61 2.28 4.33
CA ARG A 62 -17.41 2.30 5.17
C ARG A 62 -16.58 1.09 4.75
N GLY A 63 -15.66 1.35 3.79
CA GLY A 63 -15.12 0.30 2.93
C GLY A 63 -13.66 -0.07 3.21
N LEU A 64 -13.36 -1.32 2.87
CA LEU A 64 -12.00 -1.83 2.71
C LEU A 64 -11.95 -2.68 1.44
N MET A 65 -11.00 -2.39 0.54
CA MET A 65 -10.68 -3.23 -0.60
C MET A 65 -9.46 -4.08 -0.30
N LEU A 66 -9.51 -5.35 -0.70
CA LEU A 66 -8.39 -6.29 -0.67
C LEU A 66 -8.12 -6.86 -2.05
N ASP A 67 -6.89 -6.71 -2.51
CA ASP A 67 -6.39 -7.31 -3.75
C ASP A 67 -5.92 -8.75 -3.50
N SER A 68 -6.73 -9.72 -3.91
CA SER A 68 -6.37 -11.14 -3.94
C SER A 68 -5.78 -11.59 -5.28
N ALA A 69 -5.82 -10.73 -6.30
CA ALA A 69 -5.31 -11.07 -7.63
C ALA A 69 -3.78 -11.08 -7.67
N ARG A 70 -3.12 -10.06 -7.10
CA ARG A 70 -1.66 -9.98 -7.07
C ARG A 70 -1.06 -10.96 -6.07
N HIS A 71 -1.50 -10.90 -4.80
CA HIS A 71 -1.16 -11.91 -3.79
C HIS A 71 -2.43 -12.42 -3.10
N MET A 72 -2.60 -13.76 -3.13
CA MET A 72 -3.80 -14.42 -2.66
C MET A 72 -3.73 -14.67 -1.15
N GLN A 73 -4.81 -14.37 -0.44
CA GLN A 73 -5.01 -14.72 0.96
C GLN A 73 -5.88 -15.98 1.08
N SER A 74 -5.68 -16.76 2.12
CA SER A 74 -6.56 -17.86 2.46
C SER A 74 -7.93 -17.37 2.95
N ILE A 75 -8.94 -18.22 2.88
CA ILE A 75 -10.28 -17.91 3.43
C ILE A 75 -10.21 -17.56 4.92
N ALA A 76 -9.40 -18.26 5.70
CA ALA A 76 -9.24 -18.00 7.13
C ALA A 76 -8.62 -16.62 7.42
N GLU A 77 -7.66 -16.18 6.60
CA GLU A 77 -7.08 -14.84 6.69
C GLU A 77 -8.10 -13.76 6.36
N ILE A 78 -8.94 -13.99 5.32
CA ILE A 78 -10.02 -13.05 4.97
C ILE A 78 -11.10 -13.02 6.06
N GLU A 79 -11.47 -14.17 6.64
CA GLU A 79 -12.39 -14.22 7.78
C GLU A 79 -11.87 -13.44 8.98
N THR A 80 -10.58 -13.56 9.29
CA THR A 80 -9.92 -12.75 10.33
C THR A 80 -10.01 -11.24 10.01
N LEU A 81 -9.79 -10.87 8.76
CA LEU A 81 -9.93 -9.49 8.31
C LEU A 81 -11.38 -8.98 8.47
N LEU A 82 -12.36 -9.79 8.10
CA LEU A 82 -13.79 -9.46 8.28
C LEU A 82 -14.15 -9.29 9.77
N ASP A 83 -13.54 -10.06 10.67
CA ASP A 83 -13.69 -9.86 12.11
C ASP A 83 -13.14 -8.50 12.57
N GLN A 84 -11.98 -8.10 12.04
CA GLN A 84 -11.44 -6.76 12.32
C GLN A 84 -12.34 -5.66 11.73
N MET A 85 -12.81 -5.80 10.50
CA MET A 85 -13.77 -4.88 9.91
C MET A 85 -15.03 -4.71 10.77
N ALA A 86 -15.58 -5.80 11.28
CA ALA A 86 -16.75 -5.80 12.16
C ALA A 86 -16.47 -5.06 13.48
N GLN A 87 -15.34 -5.32 14.13
CA GLN A 87 -14.92 -4.63 15.35
C GLN A 87 -14.79 -3.11 15.15
N HIS A 88 -14.37 -2.69 13.94
CA HIS A 88 -14.23 -1.28 13.55
C HIS A 88 -15.49 -0.69 12.90
N LYS A 89 -16.60 -1.44 12.85
CA LYS A 89 -17.90 -1.02 12.28
C LYS A 89 -17.81 -0.66 10.79
N LEU A 90 -16.85 -1.23 10.05
CA LEU A 90 -16.83 -1.22 8.60
C LEU A 90 -17.91 -2.19 8.09
N ASN A 91 -18.54 -1.83 6.95
CA ASN A 91 -19.69 -2.60 6.45
C ASN A 91 -19.59 -3.02 4.98
N THR A 92 -18.50 -2.67 4.30
CA THR A 92 -18.32 -3.02 2.89
C THR A 92 -16.93 -3.58 2.65
N PHE A 93 -16.87 -4.83 2.22
CA PHE A 93 -15.66 -5.50 1.79
C PHE A 93 -15.64 -5.55 0.26
N HIS A 94 -14.80 -4.74 -0.36
CA HIS A 94 -14.57 -4.75 -1.79
C HIS A 94 -13.48 -5.76 -2.10
N TRP A 95 -13.81 -6.81 -2.86
CA TRP A 95 -12.91 -7.92 -3.13
C TRP A 95 -12.44 -7.90 -4.57
N HIS A 96 -11.19 -7.48 -4.78
CA HIS A 96 -10.54 -7.44 -6.09
C HIS A 96 -10.04 -8.84 -6.46
N LEU A 97 -10.79 -9.50 -7.36
CA LEU A 97 -10.67 -10.93 -7.65
C LEU A 97 -9.95 -11.27 -8.95
N THR A 98 -9.77 -10.27 -9.84
CA THR A 98 -9.21 -10.51 -11.18
C THR A 98 -8.30 -9.38 -11.60
N ASP A 99 -7.12 -9.73 -12.14
CA ASP A 99 -6.15 -8.81 -12.67
C ASP A 99 -5.19 -9.53 -13.63
N ASP A 100 -4.20 -8.85 -14.19
CA ASP A 100 -3.21 -9.38 -15.13
C ASP A 100 -2.40 -10.55 -14.55
N GLN A 101 -2.19 -10.56 -13.22
CA GLN A 101 -1.37 -11.53 -12.49
C GLN A 101 -2.18 -12.70 -11.92
N GLY A 102 -3.51 -12.67 -12.02
CA GLY A 102 -4.31 -13.78 -11.57
C GLY A 102 -5.83 -13.60 -11.63
N TRP A 103 -6.51 -14.67 -11.95
CA TRP A 103 -7.96 -14.83 -11.88
C TRP A 103 -8.32 -15.69 -10.67
N ARG A 104 -9.01 -15.14 -9.66
CA ARG A 104 -9.17 -15.79 -8.34
C ARG A 104 -10.55 -16.39 -8.07
N ILE A 105 -11.52 -16.18 -8.95
CA ILE A 105 -12.89 -16.69 -8.76
C ILE A 105 -13.20 -17.87 -9.67
N GLU A 106 -13.74 -18.96 -9.12
CA GLU A 106 -14.22 -20.10 -9.91
C GLU A 106 -15.45 -19.70 -10.73
N ILE A 107 -15.35 -19.81 -12.06
CA ILE A 107 -16.48 -19.71 -13.00
C ILE A 107 -16.64 -21.07 -13.65
N LYS A 108 -17.70 -21.79 -13.30
CA LYS A 108 -17.90 -23.19 -13.72
C LYS A 108 -18.06 -23.34 -15.22
N ARG A 109 -18.67 -22.33 -15.88
CA ARG A 109 -18.81 -22.29 -17.32
C ARG A 109 -17.47 -22.12 -18.04
N TYR A 110 -16.48 -21.51 -17.38
CA TYR A 110 -15.17 -21.19 -17.97
C TYR A 110 -14.00 -21.71 -17.12
N PRO A 111 -13.78 -23.04 -17.07
CA PRO A 111 -12.82 -23.65 -16.14
C PRO A 111 -11.36 -23.30 -16.42
N GLU A 112 -10.99 -22.85 -17.63
CA GLU A 112 -9.61 -22.41 -17.91
C GLU A 112 -9.22 -21.14 -17.15
N LEU A 113 -10.19 -20.33 -16.72
CA LEU A 113 -9.91 -19.15 -15.86
C LEU A 113 -9.18 -19.54 -14.58
N THR A 114 -9.54 -20.67 -13.97
CA THR A 114 -8.88 -21.16 -12.75
C THR A 114 -7.81 -22.21 -13.03
N ARG A 115 -7.87 -22.94 -14.14
CA ARG A 115 -6.84 -23.91 -14.51
C ARG A 115 -5.57 -23.22 -15.03
N THR A 116 -5.73 -22.18 -15.82
CA THR A 116 -4.66 -21.39 -16.44
C THR A 116 -4.51 -20.03 -15.77
N GLY A 117 -5.58 -19.21 -15.76
CA GLY A 117 -5.55 -17.80 -15.34
C GLY A 117 -5.26 -17.58 -13.86
N ALA A 118 -5.50 -18.58 -13.00
CA ALA A 118 -5.21 -18.48 -11.57
C ALA A 118 -3.71 -18.68 -11.22
N TRP A 119 -2.86 -18.96 -12.20
CA TRP A 119 -1.50 -19.42 -11.93
C TRP A 119 -0.49 -18.69 -12.80
N ARG A 120 0.59 -18.19 -12.18
CA ARG A 120 1.72 -17.58 -12.86
C ARG A 120 3.04 -18.26 -12.47
N THR A 121 4.06 -18.06 -13.27
CA THR A 121 5.44 -18.40 -12.93
C THR A 121 6.04 -17.20 -12.18
N PRO A 122 6.44 -17.33 -10.90
CA PRO A 122 7.05 -16.23 -10.18
C PRO A 122 8.37 -15.80 -10.81
N VAL A 123 8.75 -14.54 -10.63
CA VAL A 123 10.10 -14.07 -10.92
C VAL A 123 11.10 -14.92 -10.14
N ASP A 124 12.20 -15.31 -10.79
CA ASP A 124 13.22 -16.19 -10.21
C ASP A 124 12.69 -17.57 -9.76
N ALA A 125 11.62 -18.07 -10.38
CA ALA A 125 11.08 -19.39 -10.07
C ALA A 125 12.17 -20.48 -9.98
N GLY A 126 12.16 -21.21 -8.86
CA GLY A 126 13.17 -22.25 -8.56
C GLY A 126 14.52 -21.74 -8.08
N ARG A 127 14.71 -20.42 -7.96
CA ARG A 127 15.92 -19.83 -7.35
C ARG A 127 15.64 -19.42 -5.91
N ASP A 128 16.64 -19.52 -5.07
CA ASP A 128 16.60 -19.02 -3.69
C ASP A 128 15.35 -19.46 -2.89
N GLY A 129 14.81 -20.66 -3.19
CA GLY A 129 13.62 -21.20 -2.53
C GLY A 129 12.28 -20.69 -3.11
N GLN A 130 12.28 -19.90 -4.19
CA GLN A 130 11.05 -19.50 -4.85
C GLN A 130 10.33 -20.70 -5.46
N PRO A 131 8.99 -20.78 -5.34
CA PRO A 131 8.21 -21.84 -5.96
C PRO A 131 8.28 -21.75 -7.49
N LEU A 132 8.15 -22.89 -8.15
CA LEU A 132 8.05 -22.94 -9.62
C LEU A 132 6.74 -22.36 -10.14
N ARG A 133 5.75 -22.24 -9.30
CA ARG A 133 4.40 -21.78 -9.65
C ARG A 133 3.76 -21.10 -8.45
N TYR A 134 3.14 -19.93 -8.67
CA TYR A 134 2.38 -19.21 -7.68
C TYR A 134 0.93 -19.02 -8.15
N GLY A 135 -0.02 -19.08 -7.23
CA GLY A 135 -1.43 -18.80 -7.48
C GLY A 135 -2.38 -19.68 -6.69
N GLY A 136 -3.62 -19.67 -7.13
CA GLY A 136 -4.75 -20.33 -6.52
C GLY A 136 -6.04 -19.61 -6.89
N PHE A 137 -7.17 -20.13 -6.42
CA PHE A 137 -8.48 -19.53 -6.63
C PHE A 137 -9.43 -19.92 -5.51
N TYR A 138 -10.51 -19.17 -5.38
CA TYR A 138 -11.60 -19.48 -4.47
C TYR A 138 -12.69 -20.24 -5.21
N THR A 139 -13.08 -21.40 -4.67
CA THR A 139 -14.22 -22.15 -5.19
C THR A 139 -15.53 -21.41 -4.88
N GLN A 140 -16.55 -21.65 -5.67
CA GLN A 140 -17.87 -21.05 -5.41
C GLN A 140 -18.43 -21.40 -4.04
N GLU A 141 -18.08 -22.58 -3.52
CA GLU A 141 -18.49 -22.98 -2.17
C GLU A 141 -17.78 -22.16 -1.10
N GLN A 142 -16.47 -21.96 -1.22
CA GLN A 142 -15.70 -21.08 -0.33
C GLN A 142 -16.23 -19.64 -0.35
N ILE A 143 -16.58 -19.13 -1.54
CA ILE A 143 -17.15 -17.80 -1.70
C ILE A 143 -18.50 -17.70 -0.98
N ARG A 144 -19.42 -18.68 -1.15
CA ARG A 144 -20.70 -18.67 -0.43
C ARG A 144 -20.52 -18.68 1.08
N GLN A 145 -19.57 -19.47 1.58
CA GLN A 145 -19.26 -19.54 3.01
C GLN A 145 -18.73 -18.18 3.49
N LEU A 146 -17.80 -17.56 2.76
CA LEU A 146 -17.25 -16.24 3.12
C LEU A 146 -18.32 -15.13 3.07
N VAL A 147 -19.17 -15.13 2.04
CA VAL A 147 -20.29 -14.16 1.93
C VAL A 147 -21.27 -14.32 3.09
N ALA A 148 -21.58 -15.54 3.49
CA ALA A 148 -22.42 -15.81 4.65
C ALA A 148 -21.74 -15.38 5.96
N TYR A 149 -20.43 -15.60 6.09
CA TYR A 149 -19.61 -15.16 7.22
C TYR A 149 -19.60 -13.63 7.37
N ALA A 150 -19.41 -12.92 6.26
CA ALA A 150 -19.47 -11.46 6.20
C ALA A 150 -20.89 -10.94 6.56
N ALA A 151 -21.93 -11.54 5.98
CA ALA A 151 -23.32 -11.14 6.23
C ALA A 151 -23.73 -11.29 7.70
N ALA A 152 -23.23 -12.31 8.40
CA ALA A 152 -23.44 -12.47 9.85
C ALA A 152 -22.80 -11.34 10.68
N ARG A 153 -21.90 -10.55 10.07
CA ARG A 153 -21.23 -9.37 10.65
C ARG A 153 -21.73 -8.03 10.08
N TYR A 154 -22.83 -8.08 9.33
CA TYR A 154 -23.40 -6.92 8.63
C TYR A 154 -22.41 -6.29 7.63
N ILE A 155 -21.52 -7.10 7.05
CA ILE A 155 -20.59 -6.70 5.99
C ILE A 155 -21.12 -7.20 4.65
N THR A 156 -21.25 -6.29 3.69
CA THR A 156 -21.55 -6.62 2.29
C THR A 156 -20.25 -6.86 1.54
N VAL A 157 -20.16 -7.99 0.85
CA VAL A 157 -19.04 -8.28 -0.06
C VAL A 157 -19.38 -7.79 -1.45
N VAL A 158 -18.64 -6.81 -1.95
CA VAL A 158 -18.73 -6.27 -3.31
C VAL A 158 -17.62 -6.90 -4.15
N PRO A 159 -17.95 -7.81 -5.10
CA PRO A 159 -16.93 -8.41 -5.95
C PRO A 159 -16.49 -7.44 -7.05
N GLU A 160 -15.21 -7.50 -7.41
CA GLU A 160 -14.69 -6.84 -8.60
C GLU A 160 -14.22 -7.85 -9.63
N ILE A 161 -14.69 -7.67 -10.86
CA ILE A 161 -14.21 -8.32 -12.08
C ILE A 161 -13.75 -7.21 -13.01
N ASP A 162 -12.46 -6.99 -13.07
CA ASP A 162 -11.89 -5.84 -13.75
C ASP A 162 -11.95 -5.97 -15.27
N MET A 163 -12.39 -4.89 -15.93
CA MET A 163 -12.54 -4.80 -17.39
C MET A 163 -12.78 -3.34 -17.85
N PRO A 164 -12.33 -2.90 -19.06
CA PRO A 164 -11.73 -3.74 -20.08
C PRO A 164 -10.21 -3.93 -19.96
N GLY A 165 -9.53 -3.19 -19.09
CA GLY A 165 -8.13 -3.35 -18.74
C GLY A 165 -7.91 -4.56 -17.83
N HIS A 166 -6.68 -4.73 -17.33
CA HIS A 166 -6.30 -5.78 -16.38
C HIS A 166 -6.79 -7.19 -16.76
N ALA A 167 -6.78 -7.47 -18.08
CA ALA A 167 -7.43 -8.64 -18.69
C ALA A 167 -6.47 -9.80 -19.00
N GLN A 168 -5.14 -9.65 -18.75
CA GLN A 168 -4.16 -10.60 -19.26
C GLN A 168 -4.36 -12.03 -18.76
N ALA A 169 -4.76 -12.24 -17.50
CA ALA A 169 -5.02 -13.58 -17.00
C ALA A 169 -6.23 -14.24 -17.69
N ALA A 170 -7.28 -13.47 -17.99
CA ALA A 170 -8.43 -13.95 -18.75
C ALA A 170 -8.07 -14.28 -20.20
N VAL A 171 -7.29 -13.39 -20.85
CA VAL A 171 -6.81 -13.59 -22.24
C VAL A 171 -5.84 -14.78 -22.31
N ALA A 172 -4.99 -14.99 -21.30
CA ALA A 172 -4.14 -16.19 -21.19
C ALA A 172 -4.98 -17.46 -21.12
N SER A 173 -6.13 -17.41 -20.46
CA SER A 173 -7.06 -18.53 -20.36
C SER A 173 -7.81 -18.79 -21.67
N TYR A 174 -8.36 -17.72 -22.25
CA TYR A 174 -9.20 -17.75 -23.45
C TYR A 174 -8.75 -16.66 -24.45
N PRO A 175 -7.85 -16.98 -25.38
CA PRO A 175 -7.27 -15.97 -26.29
C PRO A 175 -8.27 -15.19 -27.16
N PHE A 176 -9.47 -15.73 -27.39
CA PHE A 176 -10.51 -15.02 -28.15
C PHE A 176 -11.06 -13.78 -27.41
N LEU A 177 -10.85 -13.71 -26.09
CA LEU A 177 -11.21 -12.55 -25.28
C LEU A 177 -10.33 -11.33 -25.56
N GLY A 178 -9.11 -11.56 -26.01
CA GLY A 178 -8.16 -10.49 -26.32
C GLY A 178 -8.25 -10.02 -27.77
N VAL A 179 -7.94 -8.76 -27.99
CA VAL A 179 -7.99 -8.08 -29.31
C VAL A 179 -7.13 -8.77 -30.37
N THR A 180 -5.99 -9.30 -29.96
CA THR A 180 -4.99 -9.88 -30.89
C THR A 180 -5.24 -11.37 -31.19
N GLY A 181 -6.11 -12.05 -30.43
CA GLY A 181 -6.30 -13.48 -30.47
C GLY A 181 -5.07 -14.32 -30.07
N LYS A 182 -4.00 -13.69 -29.62
CA LYS A 182 -2.78 -14.37 -29.13
C LYS A 182 -2.92 -14.71 -27.66
N ARG A 183 -2.28 -15.81 -27.25
CA ARG A 183 -2.23 -16.24 -25.84
C ARG A 183 -0.97 -15.70 -25.16
N PRO A 184 -1.07 -14.68 -24.29
CA PRO A 184 0.05 -14.31 -23.42
C PRO A 184 0.22 -15.33 -22.29
N PRO A 185 1.34 -15.35 -21.55
CA PRO A 185 1.38 -15.95 -20.23
C PRO A 185 0.52 -15.14 -19.24
N VAL A 186 0.12 -15.73 -18.12
CA VAL A 186 -0.35 -14.95 -16.96
C VAL A 186 0.85 -14.14 -16.46
N SER A 187 0.66 -12.85 -16.19
CA SER A 187 1.79 -11.98 -15.89
C SER A 187 2.41 -12.25 -14.52
N GLU A 188 3.73 -12.08 -14.45
CA GLU A 188 4.50 -11.97 -13.21
C GLU A 188 4.95 -10.52 -12.95
N ASP A 189 4.79 -9.65 -13.96
CA ASP A 189 5.17 -8.25 -13.88
C ASP A 189 4.07 -7.43 -13.19
N TRP A 190 4.50 -6.43 -12.41
CA TRP A 190 3.63 -5.39 -11.86
C TRP A 190 3.41 -4.26 -12.87
N GLY A 191 2.48 -3.34 -12.57
CA GLY A 191 2.17 -2.19 -13.42
C GLY A 191 1.06 -2.46 -14.42
N VAL A 192 0.94 -1.58 -15.43
CA VAL A 192 -0.18 -1.55 -16.37
C VAL A 192 0.14 -2.35 -17.62
N HIS A 193 -0.75 -3.26 -17.99
CA HIS A 193 -0.56 -4.19 -19.10
C HIS A 193 -1.32 -3.78 -20.37
N PRO A 194 -0.82 -4.11 -21.56
CA PRO A 194 -1.45 -3.71 -22.83
C PRO A 194 -2.63 -4.59 -23.26
N TYR A 195 -2.96 -5.63 -22.50
CA TYR A 195 -4.02 -6.57 -22.87
C TYR A 195 -5.39 -6.07 -22.44
N LEU A 196 -6.24 -5.83 -23.42
CA LEU A 196 -7.63 -5.44 -23.25
C LEU A 196 -8.57 -6.56 -23.70
N TYR A 197 -9.76 -6.59 -23.12
CA TYR A 197 -10.86 -7.33 -23.69
C TYR A 197 -11.24 -6.80 -25.07
N ASN A 198 -11.62 -7.70 -25.97
CA ASN A 198 -12.19 -7.38 -27.28
C ASN A 198 -13.62 -6.79 -27.11
N VAL A 199 -14.12 -6.16 -28.15
CA VAL A 199 -15.45 -5.52 -28.18
C VAL A 199 -16.48 -6.26 -29.02
N ASP A 200 -16.21 -7.55 -29.31
CA ASP A 200 -17.11 -8.41 -30.11
C ASP A 200 -18.19 -9.06 -29.23
N ASP A 201 -19.20 -9.65 -29.89
CA ASP A 201 -20.32 -10.25 -29.21
C ASP A 201 -19.96 -11.54 -28.44
N ALA A 202 -18.89 -12.24 -28.85
CA ALA A 202 -18.39 -13.42 -28.15
C ALA A 202 -17.82 -13.03 -26.78
N THR A 203 -17.07 -11.93 -26.72
CA THR A 203 -16.53 -11.37 -25.47
C THR A 203 -17.65 -10.91 -24.53
N PHE A 204 -18.67 -10.22 -25.03
CA PHE A 204 -19.81 -9.83 -24.19
C PHE A 204 -20.64 -11.03 -23.71
N THR A 205 -20.81 -12.05 -24.54
CA THR A 205 -21.45 -13.31 -24.11
C THR A 205 -20.66 -13.98 -22.97
N PHE A 206 -19.33 -13.94 -23.06
CA PHE A 206 -18.48 -14.43 -21.96
C PHE A 206 -18.69 -13.60 -20.68
N MET A 207 -18.68 -12.26 -20.77
CA MET A 207 -18.87 -11.38 -19.62
C MET A 207 -20.24 -11.55 -18.98
N ASP A 208 -21.30 -11.61 -19.79
CA ASP A 208 -22.66 -11.84 -19.31
C ASP A 208 -22.73 -13.16 -18.51
N ASN A 209 -22.14 -14.24 -19.04
CA ASN A 209 -22.07 -15.52 -18.36
C ASN A 209 -21.24 -15.50 -17.06
N VAL A 210 -20.13 -14.75 -17.02
CA VAL A 210 -19.33 -14.55 -15.80
C VAL A 210 -20.15 -13.77 -14.77
N LEU A 211 -20.76 -12.68 -15.17
CA LEU A 211 -21.59 -11.85 -14.29
C LEU A 211 -22.80 -12.62 -13.74
N ASP A 212 -23.40 -13.53 -14.51
CA ASP A 212 -24.47 -14.41 -14.01
C ASP A 212 -24.01 -15.23 -12.82
N GLU A 213 -22.84 -15.89 -12.92
CA GLU A 213 -22.30 -16.68 -11.82
C GLU A 213 -21.86 -15.80 -10.65
N VAL A 214 -21.29 -14.62 -10.90
CA VAL A 214 -20.94 -13.65 -9.87
C VAL A 214 -22.18 -13.15 -9.12
N MET A 215 -23.24 -12.75 -9.82
CA MET A 215 -24.49 -12.30 -9.20
C MET A 215 -25.17 -13.38 -8.37
N ALA A 216 -25.03 -14.66 -8.77
CA ALA A 216 -25.54 -15.79 -8.01
C ALA A 216 -24.76 -16.06 -6.71
N LEU A 217 -23.49 -15.67 -6.64
CA LEU A 217 -22.62 -15.85 -5.47
C LEU A 217 -22.70 -14.68 -4.50
N PHE A 218 -22.82 -13.46 -5.02
CA PHE A 218 -22.76 -12.22 -4.23
C PHE A 218 -24.12 -11.52 -4.21
N PRO A 219 -24.76 -11.40 -3.04
CA PRO A 219 -26.04 -10.72 -2.90
C PRO A 219 -25.90 -9.19 -2.93
N SER A 220 -24.73 -8.65 -3.06
CA SER A 220 -24.45 -7.22 -3.13
C SER A 220 -25.30 -6.53 -4.21
N HIS A 221 -25.83 -5.35 -3.89
CA HIS A 221 -26.50 -4.53 -4.87
C HIS A 221 -25.54 -3.98 -5.93
N TYR A 222 -24.27 -3.76 -5.55
CA TYR A 222 -23.20 -3.31 -6.42
C TYR A 222 -22.34 -4.47 -6.93
N ILE A 223 -21.99 -4.42 -8.21
CA ILE A 223 -20.93 -5.25 -8.82
C ILE A 223 -19.89 -4.28 -9.38
N HIS A 224 -18.67 -4.40 -8.94
CA HIS A 224 -17.57 -3.57 -9.41
C HIS A 224 -16.97 -4.18 -10.70
N VAL A 225 -16.82 -3.35 -11.72
CA VAL A 225 -16.36 -3.78 -13.04
C VAL A 225 -14.99 -3.20 -13.42
N GLY A 226 -14.28 -2.60 -12.45
CA GLY A 226 -13.01 -1.94 -12.69
C GLY A 226 -13.17 -0.68 -13.55
N GLY A 227 -12.54 -0.66 -14.71
CA GLY A 227 -12.63 0.41 -15.69
C GLY A 227 -11.38 1.28 -15.76
N ASP A 228 -10.39 1.01 -14.92
CA ASP A 228 -9.15 1.76 -14.81
C ASP A 228 -8.09 1.35 -15.84
N GLU A 229 -7.12 2.20 -16.03
CA GLU A 229 -5.82 2.00 -16.68
C GLU A 229 -5.85 1.24 -18.04
N ALA A 230 -6.97 1.27 -18.75
CA ALA A 230 -7.12 0.58 -20.04
C ALA A 230 -6.21 1.15 -21.12
N VAL A 231 -5.13 0.43 -21.49
CA VAL A 231 -4.16 0.81 -22.54
C VAL A 231 -4.75 0.51 -23.91
N LYS A 232 -5.18 1.53 -24.64
CA LYS A 232 -6.00 1.41 -25.85
C LYS A 232 -5.24 1.09 -27.14
N ASP A 233 -3.94 0.81 -27.10
CA ASP A 233 -3.12 0.59 -28.28
C ASP A 233 -3.59 -0.59 -29.13
N GLN A 234 -4.01 -1.69 -28.47
CA GLN A 234 -4.53 -2.85 -29.21
C GLN A 234 -5.87 -2.53 -29.88
N TRP A 235 -6.73 -1.72 -29.26
CA TRP A 235 -7.97 -1.26 -29.89
C TRP A 235 -7.70 -0.35 -31.08
N LYS A 236 -6.75 0.58 -30.94
CA LYS A 236 -6.33 1.49 -32.03
C LYS A 236 -5.76 0.73 -33.22
N ALA A 237 -4.96 -0.29 -32.96
CA ALA A 237 -4.30 -1.08 -33.99
C ALA A 237 -5.21 -2.11 -34.68
N SER A 238 -6.38 -2.43 -34.12
CA SER A 238 -7.27 -3.48 -34.62
C SER A 238 -8.29 -2.94 -35.66
N PRO A 239 -8.20 -3.33 -36.94
CA PRO A 239 -9.20 -2.93 -37.93
C PRO A 239 -10.62 -3.33 -37.57
N ALA A 240 -10.80 -4.49 -36.91
CA ALA A 240 -12.13 -4.95 -36.49
C ALA A 240 -12.71 -4.09 -35.38
N VAL A 241 -11.91 -3.69 -34.39
CA VAL A 241 -12.33 -2.78 -33.31
C VAL A 241 -12.66 -1.39 -33.88
N GLN A 242 -11.81 -0.88 -34.79
CA GLN A 242 -12.05 0.40 -35.45
C GLN A 242 -13.34 0.40 -36.29
N ALA A 243 -13.58 -0.68 -37.04
CA ALA A 243 -14.84 -0.83 -37.79
C ALA A 243 -16.09 -0.87 -36.86
N LYS A 244 -15.98 -1.59 -35.72
CA LYS A 244 -17.05 -1.61 -34.70
C LYS A 244 -17.30 -0.22 -34.11
N MET A 245 -16.24 0.52 -33.75
CA MET A 245 -16.31 1.87 -33.22
C MET A 245 -17.00 2.81 -34.22
N HIS A 246 -16.63 2.79 -35.50
CA HIS A 246 -17.29 3.54 -36.57
C HIS A 246 -18.75 3.16 -36.74
N ALA A 247 -19.09 1.86 -36.72
CA ALA A 247 -20.45 1.39 -36.84
C ALA A 247 -21.36 1.87 -35.69
N LEU A 248 -20.76 2.04 -34.48
CA LEU A 248 -21.45 2.59 -33.29
C LEU A 248 -21.47 4.13 -33.27
N GLY A 249 -20.84 4.80 -34.23
CA GLY A 249 -20.77 6.28 -34.30
C GLY A 249 -19.92 6.89 -33.18
N LEU A 250 -19.00 6.14 -32.63
CA LEU A 250 -18.11 6.58 -31.53
C LEU A 250 -16.90 7.33 -32.09
N LYS A 251 -16.48 8.39 -31.39
CA LYS A 251 -15.44 9.32 -31.88
C LYS A 251 -14.00 8.80 -31.64
N ASP A 252 -13.79 8.05 -30.56
CA ASP A 252 -12.48 7.59 -30.09
C ASP A 252 -12.61 6.36 -29.17
N GLU A 253 -11.48 5.82 -28.75
CA GLU A 253 -11.41 4.63 -27.88
C GLU A 253 -11.87 4.92 -26.43
N ASP A 254 -11.88 6.18 -26.00
CA ASP A 254 -12.45 6.54 -24.70
C ASP A 254 -13.99 6.44 -24.75
N ALA A 255 -14.59 6.92 -25.86
CA ALA A 255 -16.01 6.73 -26.11
C ALA A 255 -16.37 5.24 -26.28
N LEU A 256 -15.47 4.42 -26.86
CA LEU A 256 -15.64 2.98 -26.97
C LEU A 256 -15.60 2.30 -25.60
N GLN A 257 -14.70 2.70 -24.70
CA GLN A 257 -14.68 2.23 -23.31
C GLN A 257 -15.97 2.61 -22.58
N GLY A 258 -16.44 3.83 -22.71
CA GLY A 258 -17.74 4.25 -22.16
C GLY A 258 -18.90 3.40 -22.67
N TRP A 259 -18.94 3.10 -23.98
CA TRP A 259 -19.93 2.19 -24.55
C TRP A 259 -19.82 0.76 -23.95
N PHE A 260 -18.59 0.25 -23.80
CA PHE A 260 -18.33 -1.05 -23.18
C PHE A 260 -18.90 -1.11 -21.76
N ILE A 261 -18.57 -0.14 -20.93
CA ILE A 261 -19.06 -0.03 -19.54
C ILE A 261 -20.59 0.14 -19.50
N SER A 262 -21.15 0.96 -20.40
CA SER A 262 -22.61 1.17 -20.48
C SER A 262 -23.36 -0.11 -20.83
N ARG A 263 -22.80 -0.97 -21.70
CA ARG A 263 -23.40 -2.27 -22.03
C ARG A 263 -23.42 -3.21 -20.83
N LEU A 264 -22.33 -3.27 -20.07
CA LEU A 264 -22.25 -4.05 -18.82
C LEU A 264 -23.23 -3.52 -17.77
N GLY A 265 -23.29 -2.20 -17.60
CA GLY A 265 -24.23 -1.57 -16.69
C GLY A 265 -25.69 -1.85 -17.05
N SER A 266 -26.03 -1.82 -18.34
CA SER A 266 -27.36 -2.18 -18.81
C SER A 266 -27.69 -3.64 -18.50
N TYR A 267 -26.72 -4.54 -18.66
CA TYR A 267 -26.88 -5.95 -18.30
C TYR A 267 -27.13 -6.13 -16.79
N LEU A 268 -26.30 -5.50 -15.95
CA LEU A 268 -26.43 -5.55 -14.49
C LEU A 268 -27.78 -4.96 -14.02
N SER A 269 -28.17 -3.80 -14.57
CA SER A 269 -29.45 -3.15 -14.23
C SER A 269 -30.66 -4.02 -14.60
N ALA A 270 -30.61 -4.72 -15.75
CA ALA A 270 -31.65 -5.68 -16.14
C ALA A 270 -31.79 -6.85 -15.16
N HIS A 271 -30.74 -7.15 -14.39
CA HIS A 271 -30.72 -8.19 -13.35
C HIS A 271 -30.87 -7.62 -11.94
N GLY A 272 -31.27 -6.35 -11.79
CA GLY A 272 -31.52 -5.70 -10.50
C GLY A 272 -30.23 -5.38 -9.71
N ARG A 273 -29.11 -5.26 -10.40
CA ARG A 273 -27.80 -4.86 -9.82
C ARG A 273 -27.42 -3.47 -10.32
N ARG A 274 -26.53 -2.80 -9.59
CA ARG A 274 -25.93 -1.53 -10.00
C ARG A 274 -24.44 -1.73 -10.31
N LEU A 275 -24.02 -1.15 -11.42
CA LEU A 275 -22.59 -1.06 -11.72
C LEU A 275 -21.94 -0.06 -10.78
N ILE A 276 -20.76 -0.41 -10.29
CA ILE A 276 -19.78 0.54 -9.73
C ILE A 276 -18.44 0.34 -10.46
N GLY A 277 -17.67 1.40 -10.68
CA GLY A 277 -16.35 1.32 -11.32
C GLY A 277 -15.46 2.47 -10.92
N TRP A 278 -14.19 2.36 -11.25
CA TRP A 278 -13.21 3.41 -11.03
C TRP A 278 -13.57 4.68 -11.82
N ASP A 279 -13.06 5.83 -11.44
CA ASP A 279 -13.52 7.13 -11.99
C ASP A 279 -13.19 7.35 -13.47
N GLU A 280 -12.41 6.48 -14.12
CA GLU A 280 -12.24 6.45 -15.58
C GLU A 280 -13.54 6.21 -16.34
N ILE A 281 -14.51 5.52 -15.74
CA ILE A 281 -15.80 5.29 -16.39
C ILE A 281 -16.51 6.60 -16.75
N LEU A 282 -16.21 7.71 -16.06
CA LEU A 282 -16.73 9.04 -16.37
C LEU A 282 -16.27 9.59 -17.72
N GLY A 283 -15.25 9.01 -18.33
CA GLY A 283 -14.76 9.41 -19.68
C GLY A 283 -15.73 9.12 -20.82
N GLY A 284 -16.79 8.35 -20.58
CA GLY A 284 -17.80 7.97 -21.55
C GLY A 284 -19.23 8.11 -21.05
N ALA A 285 -20.17 7.47 -21.74
CA ALA A 285 -21.57 7.41 -21.32
C ALA A 285 -21.71 6.41 -20.15
N VAL A 286 -21.89 6.91 -18.95
CA VAL A 286 -22.11 6.10 -17.74
C VAL A 286 -23.60 5.83 -17.57
N PRO A 287 -24.04 4.60 -17.21
CA PRO A 287 -25.43 4.35 -16.84
C PRO A 287 -25.88 5.29 -15.71
N ALA A 288 -27.09 5.85 -15.82
CA ALA A 288 -27.56 6.86 -14.87
C ALA A 288 -27.61 6.39 -13.41
N ASP A 289 -27.74 5.08 -13.20
CA ASP A 289 -27.77 4.43 -11.89
C ASP A 289 -26.39 3.92 -11.43
N ALA A 290 -25.34 4.05 -12.23
CA ALA A 290 -24.00 3.64 -11.85
C ALA A 290 -23.44 4.48 -10.69
N ALA A 291 -22.65 3.85 -9.83
CA ALA A 291 -21.84 4.53 -8.83
C ALA A 291 -20.38 4.64 -9.31
N VAL A 292 -19.66 5.61 -8.78
CA VAL A 292 -18.27 5.88 -9.15
C VAL A 292 -17.37 5.73 -7.91
N MET A 293 -16.26 5.01 -8.06
CA MET A 293 -15.21 4.96 -7.05
C MET A 293 -14.06 5.85 -7.48
N SER A 294 -13.88 6.97 -6.75
CA SER A 294 -12.87 7.98 -7.11
C SER A 294 -11.53 7.65 -6.48
N TRP A 295 -10.54 7.27 -7.31
CA TRP A 295 -9.20 6.90 -6.87
C TRP A 295 -8.10 7.87 -7.33
N ARG A 296 -8.27 8.57 -8.45
CA ARG A 296 -7.31 9.56 -8.99
C ARG A 296 -7.47 10.93 -8.29
N GLY A 297 -7.36 10.92 -6.95
CA GLY A 297 -7.68 12.07 -6.12
C GLY A 297 -9.20 12.25 -5.93
N THR A 298 -9.65 13.49 -5.70
CA THR A 298 -11.06 13.78 -5.39
C THR A 298 -11.85 14.37 -6.56
N GLN A 299 -11.20 14.65 -7.70
CA GLN A 299 -11.86 15.30 -8.84
C GLN A 299 -12.93 14.41 -9.46
N GLY A 300 -12.66 13.09 -9.60
CA GLY A 300 -13.64 12.11 -10.08
C GLY A 300 -14.92 12.11 -9.23
N ALA A 301 -14.78 12.18 -7.91
CA ALA A 301 -15.92 12.28 -6.99
C ALA A 301 -16.72 13.56 -7.18
N ILE A 302 -16.04 14.69 -7.37
CA ILE A 302 -16.70 15.98 -7.62
C ILE A 302 -17.51 15.94 -8.93
N ASP A 303 -16.93 15.39 -9.99
CA ASP A 303 -17.55 15.31 -11.29
C ASP A 303 -18.72 14.33 -11.31
N ALA A 304 -18.58 13.16 -10.67
CA ALA A 304 -19.65 12.19 -10.50
C ALA A 304 -20.85 12.76 -9.72
N ALA A 305 -20.60 13.36 -8.55
CA ALA A 305 -21.67 13.94 -7.72
C ALA A 305 -22.38 15.10 -8.41
N ARG A 306 -21.68 15.90 -9.23
CA ARG A 306 -22.28 16.96 -10.05
C ARG A 306 -23.16 16.41 -11.16
N GLN A 307 -22.89 15.23 -11.67
CA GLN A 307 -23.68 14.51 -12.65
C GLN A 307 -24.84 13.72 -12.02
N GLY A 308 -24.92 13.65 -10.69
CA GLY A 308 -25.97 12.95 -9.96
C GLY A 308 -25.68 11.47 -9.71
N HIS A 309 -24.44 11.03 -9.90
CA HIS A 309 -23.99 9.68 -9.54
C HIS A 309 -23.58 9.59 -8.07
N ASP A 310 -23.93 8.48 -7.42
CA ASP A 310 -23.39 8.14 -6.12
C ASP A 310 -21.90 7.87 -6.23
N VAL A 311 -21.13 8.25 -5.18
CA VAL A 311 -19.68 8.18 -5.22
C VAL A 311 -19.09 7.68 -3.91
N VAL A 312 -18.05 6.86 -4.02
CA VAL A 312 -17.19 6.41 -2.91
C VAL A 312 -15.80 7.02 -3.09
N LEU A 313 -15.26 7.59 -2.02
CA LEU A 313 -13.92 8.17 -2.02
C LEU A 313 -12.88 7.10 -1.62
N SER A 314 -11.94 6.81 -2.51
CA SER A 314 -10.78 5.95 -2.22
C SER A 314 -9.49 6.52 -2.85
N PRO A 315 -9.20 7.84 -2.64
CA PRO A 315 -8.21 8.53 -3.45
C PRO A 315 -6.79 8.06 -3.18
N SER A 316 -6.04 7.84 -4.26
CA SER A 316 -4.59 7.73 -4.22
C SER A 316 -3.98 9.15 -4.08
N PRO A 317 -2.94 9.33 -3.26
CA PRO A 317 -2.36 8.32 -2.37
C PRO A 317 -3.02 8.28 -0.98
N ASP A 318 -4.04 9.07 -0.68
CA ASP A 318 -4.52 9.35 0.68
C ASP A 318 -5.09 8.11 1.39
N LEU A 319 -5.85 7.27 0.66
CA LEU A 319 -6.46 6.05 1.18
C LEU A 319 -5.92 4.76 0.53
N TYR A 320 -4.75 4.84 -0.12
CA TYR A 320 -4.01 3.71 -0.63
C TYR A 320 -3.07 3.19 0.47
N PHE A 321 -3.42 2.07 1.08
CA PHE A 321 -2.68 1.53 2.22
C PHE A 321 -1.47 0.69 1.83
N ASP A 322 -1.18 0.54 0.55
CA ASP A 322 0.11 0.12 0.02
C ASP A 322 1.20 1.22 0.08
N GLN A 323 0.81 2.45 0.43
CA GLN A 323 1.75 3.54 0.75
C GLN A 323 2.43 3.31 2.11
N LEU A 324 3.72 3.70 2.21
CA LEU A 324 4.47 3.62 3.46
C LEU A 324 3.80 4.41 4.59
N GLN A 325 3.90 3.92 5.82
CA GLN A 325 3.40 4.64 7.00
C GLN A 325 4.41 5.65 7.56
N SER A 326 5.71 5.44 7.28
CA SER A 326 6.78 6.37 7.63
C SER A 326 7.88 6.37 6.57
N ASP A 327 8.73 7.40 6.58
CA ASP A 327 9.94 7.50 5.76
C ASP A 327 11.17 6.88 6.44
N ARG A 328 11.00 6.31 7.62
CA ARG A 328 12.08 5.68 8.39
C ARG A 328 12.77 4.59 7.57
N ALA A 329 14.07 4.45 7.74
CA ALA A 329 14.86 3.47 6.98
C ALA A 329 14.48 2.01 7.29
N ASP A 330 13.83 1.75 8.44
CA ASP A 330 13.35 0.44 8.89
C ASP A 330 11.85 0.19 8.58
N GLU A 331 11.18 1.07 7.84
CA GLU A 331 9.82 0.82 7.35
C GLU A 331 9.83 -0.31 6.31
N ILE A 332 8.77 -1.12 6.29
CA ILE A 332 8.65 -2.27 5.39
C ILE A 332 8.44 -1.86 3.92
N ALA A 333 8.26 -2.85 3.03
CA ALA A 333 8.00 -2.61 1.61
C ALA A 333 6.68 -1.83 1.40
N GLY A 334 6.63 -1.04 0.33
CA GLY A 334 5.47 -0.23 -0.03
C GLY A 334 5.83 0.92 -0.96
N ARG A 335 4.82 1.69 -1.34
CA ARG A 335 4.94 2.84 -2.25
C ARG A 335 5.21 4.13 -1.48
N ILE A 336 5.69 5.15 -2.18
CA ILE A 336 5.83 6.53 -1.70
C ILE A 336 4.85 7.40 -2.52
N PRO A 337 4.27 8.43 -1.93
CA PRO A 337 4.62 9.12 -0.68
C PRO A 337 4.11 8.45 0.60
N VAL A 338 4.68 8.83 1.72
CA VAL A 338 4.24 8.38 3.05
C VAL A 338 2.81 8.81 3.32
N ARG A 339 2.01 7.90 3.85
CA ARG A 339 0.67 8.16 4.40
C ARG A 339 0.64 7.75 5.86
N SER A 340 0.90 8.73 6.71
CA SER A 340 0.94 8.53 8.16
C SER A 340 -0.45 8.30 8.74
N LEU A 341 -0.50 7.76 9.95
CA LEU A 341 -1.74 7.62 10.70
C LEU A 341 -2.50 8.96 10.82
N ALA A 342 -1.79 10.04 11.11
CA ALA A 342 -2.37 11.39 11.21
C ALA A 342 -2.97 11.87 9.89
N SER A 343 -2.33 11.58 8.74
CA SER A 343 -2.86 11.98 7.44
C SER A 343 -4.16 11.27 7.09
N VAL A 344 -4.30 9.99 7.43
CA VAL A 344 -5.55 9.25 7.24
C VAL A 344 -6.64 9.77 8.18
N TYR A 345 -6.33 10.03 9.45
CA TYR A 345 -7.29 10.60 10.39
C TYR A 345 -7.78 12.00 9.99
N ALA A 346 -6.94 12.79 9.35
CA ALA A 346 -7.29 14.12 8.86
C ALA A 346 -8.09 14.10 7.55
N PHE A 347 -8.23 12.96 6.89
CA PHE A 347 -8.96 12.85 5.64
C PHE A 347 -10.44 13.26 5.81
N GLU A 348 -11.00 13.95 4.81
CA GLU A 348 -12.41 14.36 4.77
C GLU A 348 -13.07 13.79 3.50
N PRO A 349 -13.99 12.82 3.65
CA PRO A 349 -14.65 12.18 2.51
C PRO A 349 -15.52 13.11 1.66
N VAL A 350 -16.04 14.21 2.22
CA VAL A 350 -16.87 15.15 1.47
C VAL A 350 -16.01 16.30 0.93
N PRO A 351 -15.71 16.35 -0.40
CA PRO A 351 -14.95 17.45 -0.97
C PRO A 351 -15.63 18.81 -0.76
N LYS A 352 -14.84 19.81 -0.32
CA LYS A 352 -15.34 21.17 -0.07
C LYS A 352 -15.95 21.86 -1.31
N ALA A 353 -15.65 21.38 -2.51
CA ALA A 353 -16.16 21.90 -3.77
C ALA A 353 -17.62 21.48 -4.06
N LEU A 354 -18.19 20.56 -3.28
CA LEU A 354 -19.57 20.11 -3.40
C LEU A 354 -20.51 20.99 -2.58
N ASN A 355 -21.65 21.34 -3.15
CA ASN A 355 -22.74 21.94 -2.38
C ASN A 355 -23.54 20.88 -1.61
N ALA A 356 -24.45 21.29 -0.73
CA ALA A 356 -25.19 20.39 0.15
C ALA A 356 -26.01 19.30 -0.61
N SER A 357 -26.57 19.62 -1.78
CA SER A 357 -27.29 18.62 -2.59
C SER A 357 -26.33 17.62 -3.21
N GLN A 358 -25.21 18.08 -3.76
CA GLN A 358 -24.20 17.21 -4.36
C GLN A 358 -23.52 16.32 -3.31
N ALA A 359 -23.31 16.85 -2.11
CA ALA A 359 -22.71 16.10 -1.00
C ALA A 359 -23.57 14.89 -0.56
N THR A 360 -24.89 14.87 -0.86
CA THR A 360 -25.75 13.71 -0.56
C THR A 360 -25.42 12.48 -1.40
N HIS A 361 -24.70 12.64 -2.51
CA HIS A 361 -24.22 11.54 -3.34
C HIS A 361 -22.95 10.88 -2.80
N VAL A 362 -22.26 11.49 -1.81
CA VAL A 362 -21.08 10.87 -1.19
C VAL A 362 -21.53 9.78 -0.23
N LEU A 363 -21.35 8.53 -0.63
CA LEU A 363 -21.73 7.35 0.16
C LEU A 363 -20.78 7.14 1.35
N GLY A 364 -19.51 7.52 1.24
CA GLY A 364 -18.47 7.35 2.24
C GLY A 364 -17.09 7.18 1.64
N ALA A 365 -16.18 6.55 2.40
CA ALA A 365 -14.83 6.30 1.95
C ALA A 365 -14.41 4.82 2.10
N GLN A 366 -13.32 4.49 1.43
CA GLN A 366 -12.75 3.14 1.39
C GLN A 366 -11.23 3.22 1.36
N ALA A 367 -10.57 2.38 2.16
CA ALA A 367 -9.15 2.12 2.01
C ALA A 367 -8.90 1.04 0.96
N ASN A 368 -7.86 1.20 0.14
CA ASN A 368 -7.44 0.21 -0.86
C ASN A 368 -6.12 -0.44 -0.44
N VAL A 369 -6.11 -1.77 -0.42
CA VAL A 369 -4.94 -2.59 -0.07
C VAL A 369 -4.51 -3.36 -1.31
N TRP A 370 -3.68 -2.73 -2.14
CA TRP A 370 -3.05 -3.34 -3.31
C TRP A 370 -1.86 -4.18 -2.87
N THR A 371 -1.78 -5.42 -3.33
CA THR A 371 -0.87 -6.43 -2.74
C THR A 371 0.36 -6.74 -3.56
N GLU A 372 0.71 -5.98 -4.61
CA GLU A 372 1.90 -6.24 -5.44
C GLU A 372 3.17 -6.43 -4.62
N HIS A 373 3.32 -5.63 -3.54
CA HIS A 373 4.49 -5.66 -2.67
C HIS A 373 4.18 -6.23 -1.27
N MET A 374 3.02 -6.87 -1.09
CA MET A 374 2.55 -7.44 0.18
C MET A 374 2.24 -8.95 0.06
N PRO A 375 3.27 -9.80 -0.02
CA PRO A 375 3.09 -11.24 -0.30
C PRO A 375 2.53 -12.05 0.87
N THR A 376 2.44 -11.48 2.08
CA THR A 376 1.99 -12.18 3.28
C THR A 376 0.91 -11.42 4.03
N ILE A 377 0.06 -12.13 4.78
CA ILE A 377 -0.98 -11.50 5.60
C ILE A 377 -0.39 -10.57 6.67
N ALA A 378 0.75 -10.90 7.25
CA ALA A 378 1.42 -10.04 8.22
C ALA A 378 1.82 -8.68 7.61
N HIS A 379 2.16 -8.66 6.32
CA HIS A 379 2.45 -7.44 5.59
C HIS A 379 1.18 -6.62 5.34
N VAL A 380 0.10 -7.29 4.93
CA VAL A 380 -1.24 -6.69 4.75
C VAL A 380 -1.74 -6.07 6.06
N GLU A 381 -1.63 -6.81 7.18
CA GLU A 381 -2.01 -6.33 8.51
C GLU A 381 -1.19 -5.11 8.94
N HIS A 382 0.13 -5.13 8.75
CA HIS A 382 1.01 -3.98 9.01
C HIS A 382 0.57 -2.76 8.18
N ALA A 383 0.28 -2.97 6.90
CA ALA A 383 -0.16 -1.89 6.01
C ALA A 383 -1.51 -1.29 6.44
N MET A 384 -2.43 -2.11 6.92
CA MET A 384 -3.77 -1.68 7.32
C MET A 384 -3.79 -1.00 8.70
N PHE A 385 -3.20 -1.63 9.71
CA PHE A 385 -3.36 -1.19 11.09
C PHE A 385 -2.17 -0.32 11.56
N PRO A 386 -2.42 0.76 12.30
CA PRO A 386 -3.71 1.28 12.77
C PRO A 386 -4.40 2.29 11.84
N ARG A 387 -4.00 2.43 10.56
CA ARG A 387 -4.63 3.40 9.64
C ARG A 387 -6.10 3.08 9.38
N LEU A 388 -6.48 1.81 9.40
CA LEU A 388 -7.88 1.40 9.27
C LEU A 388 -8.72 1.82 10.48
N ASP A 389 -8.14 1.84 11.70
CA ASP A 389 -8.78 2.42 12.89
C ASP A 389 -9.11 3.90 12.66
N ALA A 390 -8.16 4.65 12.10
CA ALA A 390 -8.33 6.06 11.80
C ALA A 390 -9.43 6.30 10.75
N LEU A 391 -9.41 5.55 9.63
CA LEU A 391 -10.44 5.66 8.61
C LEU A 391 -11.83 5.26 9.15
N SER A 392 -11.88 4.25 10.01
CA SER A 392 -13.14 3.82 10.64
C SER A 392 -13.78 4.94 11.45
N GLU A 393 -12.99 5.71 12.20
CA GLU A 393 -13.50 6.88 12.94
C GLU A 393 -13.89 8.01 11.98
N VAL A 394 -13.17 8.21 10.90
CA VAL A 394 -13.53 9.20 9.84
C VAL A 394 -14.88 8.89 9.22
N ASP A 395 -15.14 7.63 8.92
CA ASP A 395 -16.38 7.20 8.27
C ASP A 395 -17.55 7.06 9.24
N TRP A 396 -17.28 6.79 10.50
CA TRP A 396 -18.32 6.63 11.52
C TRP A 396 -18.71 7.94 12.16
N SER A 397 -17.75 8.74 12.61
CA SER A 397 -17.98 9.90 13.47
C SER A 397 -18.23 11.19 12.66
N PRO A 398 -19.11 12.08 13.12
CA PRO A 398 -19.20 13.43 12.55
C PRO A 398 -17.86 14.15 12.62
N ALA A 399 -17.52 14.90 11.57
CA ALA A 399 -16.22 15.61 11.48
C ALA A 399 -15.93 16.51 12.70
N ALA A 400 -16.96 17.16 13.25
CA ALA A 400 -16.83 18.02 14.43
C ALA A 400 -16.58 17.27 15.75
N ALA A 401 -16.80 15.94 15.78
CA ALA A 401 -16.58 15.10 16.96
C ALA A 401 -15.21 14.39 16.92
N ARG A 402 -14.46 14.50 15.83
CA ARG A 402 -13.13 13.87 15.70
C ARG A 402 -12.12 14.62 16.55
N ASP A 403 -11.38 13.87 17.38
CA ASP A 403 -10.33 14.38 18.27
C ASP A 403 -9.08 13.50 18.15
N TRP A 404 -8.03 14.05 17.53
CA TRP A 404 -6.78 13.35 17.29
C TRP A 404 -6.12 12.85 18.58
N HIS A 405 -6.05 13.69 19.61
CA HIS A 405 -5.43 13.30 20.88
C HIS A 405 -6.26 12.24 21.62
N GLY A 406 -7.58 12.39 21.58
CA GLY A 406 -8.51 11.37 22.11
C GLY A 406 -8.40 10.05 21.33
N PHE A 407 -8.20 10.10 20.01
CA PHE A 407 -7.96 8.90 19.20
C PHE A 407 -6.63 8.22 19.59
N LEU A 408 -5.53 8.96 19.69
CA LEU A 408 -4.23 8.42 20.13
C LEU A 408 -4.32 7.80 21.54
N ALA A 409 -5.06 8.42 22.46
CA ALA A 409 -5.24 7.91 23.81
C ALA A 409 -5.99 6.56 23.88
N ARG A 410 -6.78 6.21 22.85
CA ARG A 410 -7.50 4.93 22.76
C ARG A 410 -6.69 3.82 22.06
N LEU A 411 -5.68 4.14 21.26
CA LEU A 411 -4.88 3.16 20.53
C LEU A 411 -4.16 2.13 21.41
N PRO A 412 -3.66 2.45 22.64
CA PRO A 412 -3.05 1.45 23.51
C PRO A 412 -3.96 0.25 23.77
N ALA A 413 -5.25 0.49 24.07
CA ALA A 413 -6.22 -0.58 24.27
C ALA A 413 -6.47 -1.38 22.99
N GLN A 414 -6.46 -0.71 21.82
CA GLN A 414 -6.56 -1.39 20.53
C GLN A 414 -5.33 -2.26 20.24
N PHE A 415 -4.14 -1.78 20.50
CA PHE A 415 -2.91 -2.58 20.36
C PHE A 415 -2.88 -3.78 21.31
N ALA A 416 -3.48 -3.67 22.50
CA ALA A 416 -3.65 -4.82 23.39
C ALA A 416 -4.55 -5.88 22.75
N ARG A 417 -5.69 -5.49 22.15
CA ARG A 417 -6.57 -6.40 21.41
C ARG A 417 -5.89 -7.05 20.22
N TYR A 418 -5.13 -6.29 19.42
CA TYR A 418 -4.37 -6.85 18.31
C TYR A 418 -3.37 -7.92 18.76
N ARG A 419 -2.62 -7.65 19.82
CA ARG A 419 -1.69 -8.64 20.40
C ARG A 419 -2.39 -9.90 20.90
N GLU A 420 -3.53 -9.77 21.58
CA GLU A 420 -4.32 -10.90 22.06
C GLU A 420 -4.87 -11.74 20.89
N GLN A 421 -5.30 -11.08 19.83
CA GLN A 421 -5.84 -11.73 18.62
C GLN A 421 -4.75 -12.14 17.62
N GLN A 422 -3.49 -11.89 17.92
CA GLN A 422 -2.33 -12.16 17.04
C GLN A 422 -2.41 -11.42 15.70
N ILE A 423 -3.01 -10.24 15.67
CA ILE A 423 -3.07 -9.35 14.51
C ILE A 423 -1.80 -8.49 14.45
N GLY A 424 -1.16 -8.46 13.29
CA GLY A 424 -0.03 -7.57 13.01
C GLY A 424 -0.49 -6.11 12.93
N TYR A 425 0.36 -5.17 13.35
CA TYR A 425 0.11 -3.75 13.19
C TYR A 425 1.42 -2.96 13.11
N ALA A 426 1.39 -1.79 12.46
CA ALA A 426 2.53 -0.89 12.41
C ALA A 426 2.68 -0.09 13.70
N ASP A 427 3.90 0.01 14.19
CA ASP A 427 4.25 0.89 15.30
C ASP A 427 4.74 2.27 14.82
N SER A 428 4.69 2.53 13.51
CA SER A 428 5.32 3.66 12.82
C SER A 428 4.92 5.03 13.38
N ALA A 429 3.67 5.19 13.84
CA ALA A 429 3.20 6.44 14.42
C ALA A 429 3.92 6.80 15.72
N PHE A 430 4.31 5.81 16.53
CA PHE A 430 4.95 5.98 17.83
C PHE A 430 6.45 5.66 17.80
N ALA A 431 6.95 5.08 16.73
CA ALA A 431 8.35 4.67 16.60
C ALA A 431 9.28 5.89 16.73
N PRO A 432 10.29 5.85 17.62
CA PRO A 432 11.20 6.95 17.81
C PRO A 432 12.11 7.17 16.61
N ASP A 433 12.23 8.42 16.15
CA ASP A 433 13.29 8.89 15.28
C ASP A 433 14.42 9.49 16.13
N ILE A 434 15.64 9.01 15.89
CA ILE A 434 16.85 9.43 16.63
C ILE A 434 17.73 10.21 15.65
N THR A 435 17.80 11.53 15.79
CA THR A 435 18.49 12.40 14.84
C THR A 435 19.59 13.21 15.50
N VAL A 436 20.64 13.50 14.73
CA VAL A 436 21.73 14.39 15.09
C VAL A 436 22.20 15.16 13.84
N ASP A 437 22.72 16.37 14.03
CA ASP A 437 23.49 17.03 12.97
C ASP A 437 24.81 16.28 12.76
N ARG A 438 24.88 15.59 11.64
CA ARG A 438 26.00 14.71 11.30
C ARG A 438 27.30 15.50 11.08
N THR A 439 27.22 16.68 10.46
CA THR A 439 28.40 17.50 10.15
C THR A 439 29.03 18.04 11.42
N ILE A 440 28.22 18.55 12.35
CA ILE A 440 28.68 19.00 13.66
C ILE A 440 29.26 17.82 14.44
N ALA A 441 28.55 16.68 14.47
CA ALA A 441 28.99 15.49 15.19
C ALA A 441 30.35 14.97 14.73
N LEU A 442 30.60 14.91 13.42
CA LEU A 442 31.86 14.45 12.84
C LEU A 442 33.02 15.42 13.07
N THR A 443 32.77 16.74 13.10
CA THR A 443 33.79 17.79 13.29
C THR A 443 34.16 17.98 14.73
N THR A 444 33.19 17.92 15.65
CA THR A 444 33.40 18.32 17.06
C THR A 444 33.48 17.13 18.02
N GLY A 445 33.06 15.94 17.60
CA GLY A 445 32.89 14.79 18.49
C GLY A 445 31.75 14.95 19.50
N ALA A 446 30.87 15.94 19.30
CA ALA A 446 29.68 16.20 20.12
C ALA A 446 28.47 16.45 19.21
N ALA A 447 27.27 16.17 19.69
CA ALA A 447 26.07 16.34 18.94
C ALA A 447 24.91 16.85 19.80
N GLN A 448 23.96 17.52 19.14
CA GLN A 448 22.64 17.78 19.66
C GLN A 448 21.74 16.60 19.20
N LEU A 449 21.35 15.78 20.15
CA LEU A 449 20.48 14.63 19.90
C LEU A 449 19.00 15.06 20.00
N THR A 450 18.23 14.79 18.97
CA THR A 450 16.79 15.02 18.93
C THR A 450 16.05 13.69 18.79
N LEU A 451 15.00 13.52 19.60
CA LEU A 451 14.07 12.40 19.52
C LEU A 451 12.70 12.92 19.15
N THR A 452 12.07 12.29 18.15
CA THR A 452 10.71 12.62 17.70
C THR A 452 9.93 11.36 17.37
N ASN A 453 8.62 11.46 17.23
CA ASN A 453 7.76 10.47 16.57
C ASN A 453 6.64 11.18 15.80
N GLN A 454 5.87 10.43 14.99
CA GLN A 454 4.78 11.02 14.21
C GLN A 454 3.56 11.39 15.06
N ALA A 455 3.35 10.74 16.21
CA ALA A 455 2.24 11.01 17.11
C ALA A 455 2.36 12.40 17.76
N GLY A 456 3.59 12.93 17.89
CA GLY A 456 3.84 14.23 18.50
C GLY A 456 3.62 14.25 20.02
N ASP A 457 3.55 13.08 20.65
CA ASP A 457 3.31 12.95 22.08
C ASP A 457 4.62 12.90 22.89
N ASP A 458 4.57 13.47 24.10
CA ASP A 458 5.66 13.50 25.08
C ASP A 458 5.83 12.13 25.79
N THR A 459 5.92 11.06 25.00
CA THR A 459 5.93 9.68 25.52
C THR A 459 7.28 8.99 25.34
N LEU A 460 8.29 9.69 24.85
CA LEU A 460 9.58 9.11 24.50
C LEU A 460 10.51 9.02 25.71
N HIS A 461 10.86 7.80 26.10
CA HIS A 461 11.91 7.52 27.08
C HIS A 461 13.18 7.05 26.38
N TYR A 462 14.33 7.36 26.96
CA TYR A 462 15.61 7.06 26.32
C TYR A 462 16.68 6.59 27.30
N THR A 463 17.75 5.97 26.73
CA THR A 463 19.02 5.68 27.39
C THR A 463 20.17 6.07 26.46
N LEU A 464 21.35 6.36 27.06
CA LEU A 464 22.55 6.76 26.32
C LEU A 464 23.68 5.73 26.40
N ASP A 465 23.46 4.62 27.09
CA ASP A 465 24.39 3.53 27.29
C ASP A 465 24.02 2.27 26.48
N GLY A 466 22.95 2.34 25.69
CA GLY A 466 22.44 1.21 24.89
C GLY A 466 21.56 0.23 25.66
N SER A 467 21.27 0.46 26.93
CA SER A 467 20.29 -0.33 27.68
C SER A 467 18.86 -0.10 27.11
N VAL A 468 17.96 -1.07 27.30
CA VAL A 468 16.57 -0.95 26.82
C VAL A 468 15.82 0.05 27.71
N PRO A 469 15.22 1.12 27.13
CA PRO A 469 14.43 2.05 27.90
C PRO A 469 13.21 1.39 28.55
N THR A 470 12.87 1.87 29.72
CA THR A 470 11.65 1.52 30.48
C THR A 470 10.91 2.78 30.86
N VAL A 471 9.73 2.67 31.42
CA VAL A 471 8.97 3.82 31.96
C VAL A 471 9.72 4.57 33.07
N ALA A 472 10.71 3.95 33.70
CA ALA A 472 11.58 4.58 34.71
C ALA A 472 12.79 5.30 34.10
N SER A 473 13.05 5.10 32.79
CA SER A 473 14.13 5.81 32.08
C SER A 473 13.80 7.28 31.91
N PRO A 474 14.80 8.16 31.69
CA PRO A 474 14.53 9.57 31.48
C PRO A 474 13.51 9.83 30.37
N LEU A 475 12.55 10.71 30.64
CA LEU A 475 11.59 11.21 29.65
C LEU A 475 12.29 12.29 28.80
N TYR A 476 12.16 12.19 27.49
CA TYR A 476 12.69 13.18 26.58
C TYR A 476 11.76 14.41 26.51
N SER A 477 12.34 15.59 26.68
CA SER A 477 11.57 16.84 26.63
C SER A 477 12.26 17.94 25.80
N THR A 478 13.58 17.87 25.67
CA THR A 478 14.38 18.87 24.94
C THR A 478 15.59 18.20 24.31
N PRO A 479 16.18 18.78 23.23
CA PRO A 479 17.39 18.27 22.62
C PRO A 479 18.54 18.10 23.61
N LEU A 480 19.22 16.96 23.54
CA LEU A 480 20.27 16.56 24.47
C LEU A 480 21.66 16.84 23.90
N ALA A 481 22.50 17.55 24.61
CA ALA A 481 23.91 17.68 24.27
C ALA A 481 24.66 16.39 24.66
N VAL A 482 25.20 15.69 23.68
CA VAL A 482 25.90 14.39 23.89
C VAL A 482 27.30 14.40 23.32
N LYS A 483 28.20 13.61 23.91
CA LYS A 483 29.54 13.34 23.39
C LYS A 483 29.59 11.96 22.72
N LEU A 484 30.37 11.84 21.66
CA LEU A 484 30.53 10.61 20.91
C LEU A 484 31.83 9.87 21.33
N PRO A 485 31.90 8.54 21.24
CA PRO A 485 30.84 7.63 20.78
C PRO A 485 29.81 7.31 21.88
N LEU A 486 28.56 7.00 21.47
CA LEU A 486 27.54 6.49 22.38
C LEU A 486 26.48 5.66 21.60
N THR A 487 25.73 4.86 22.33
CA THR A 487 24.57 4.14 21.80
C THR A 487 23.31 4.70 22.43
N VAL A 488 22.45 5.28 21.60
CA VAL A 488 21.14 5.79 22.02
C VAL A 488 20.10 4.68 21.79
N ARG A 489 19.26 4.45 22.80
CA ARG A 489 17.98 3.75 22.60
C ARG A 489 16.85 4.65 23.03
N ALA A 490 15.73 4.58 22.28
CA ALA A 490 14.51 5.29 22.62
C ALA A 490 13.30 4.36 22.42
N ALA A 491 12.26 4.57 23.22
CA ALA A 491 10.99 3.84 23.17
C ALA A 491 9.84 4.78 23.55
N ALA A 492 8.66 4.54 22.98
CA ALA A 492 7.43 5.24 23.32
C ALA A 492 6.57 4.39 24.27
N PHE A 493 6.05 5.02 25.32
CA PHE A 493 5.16 4.38 26.27
C PHE A 493 3.85 5.16 26.41
N SER A 494 2.73 4.45 26.64
CA SER A 494 1.48 5.09 27.01
C SER A 494 1.53 5.62 28.43
N SER A 495 0.52 6.41 28.84
CA SER A 495 0.36 6.89 30.22
C SER A 495 0.19 5.75 31.22
N SER A 496 -0.29 4.58 30.80
CA SER A 496 -0.37 3.35 31.64
C SER A 496 0.94 2.55 31.68
N GLY A 497 2.00 2.99 30.96
CA GLY A 497 3.28 2.31 30.89
C GLY A 497 3.36 1.19 29.84
N MET A 498 2.37 1.07 28.96
CA MET A 498 2.40 0.12 27.86
C MET A 498 3.37 0.59 26.78
N LEU A 499 4.20 -0.33 26.26
CA LEU A 499 5.07 -0.08 25.12
C LEU A 499 4.22 0.10 23.85
N LEU A 500 4.35 1.27 23.20
CA LEU A 500 3.61 1.65 21.98
C LEU A 500 4.34 1.31 20.70
N ALA A 501 5.68 1.35 20.74
CA ALA A 501 6.54 0.98 19.61
C ALA A 501 7.76 0.21 20.12
N SER A 502 8.27 -0.69 19.30
CA SER A 502 9.52 -1.40 19.59
C SER A 502 10.66 -0.41 19.80
N PRO A 503 11.54 -0.62 20.80
CA PRO A 503 12.67 0.28 21.02
C PRO A 503 13.56 0.40 19.79
N ARG A 504 13.88 1.64 19.41
CA ARG A 504 14.81 1.93 18.32
C ARG A 504 16.19 2.27 18.90
N GLN A 505 17.23 1.83 18.19
CA GLN A 505 18.62 2.01 18.59
C GLN A 505 19.42 2.69 17.49
N ARG A 506 20.28 3.63 17.88
CA ARG A 506 21.26 4.23 16.98
C ARG A 506 22.64 4.29 17.66
N LEU A 507 23.64 3.66 17.03
CA LEU A 507 25.04 3.87 17.37
C LEU A 507 25.49 5.17 16.76
N LEU A 508 26.06 6.07 17.57
CA LEU A 508 26.60 7.35 17.16
C LEU A 508 28.13 7.30 17.39
N ASP A 509 28.85 6.86 16.39
CA ASP A 509 30.30 6.93 16.30
C ASP A 509 30.72 7.44 14.92
N ARG A 510 32.02 7.66 14.71
CA ARG A 510 32.51 8.18 13.43
C ARG A 510 32.11 7.29 12.24
N THR A 511 32.19 5.98 12.36
CA THR A 511 31.90 5.04 11.28
C THR A 511 30.41 5.04 10.93
N SER A 512 29.54 4.97 11.93
CA SER A 512 28.08 5.02 11.71
C SER A 512 27.60 6.34 11.15
N LEU A 513 28.26 7.46 11.53
CA LEU A 513 27.96 8.79 10.98
C LEU A 513 28.44 8.98 9.53
N LEU A 514 29.45 8.22 9.10
CA LEU A 514 29.92 8.20 7.71
C LEU A 514 29.21 7.15 6.84
N SER A 515 28.25 6.45 7.41
CA SER A 515 27.48 5.40 6.75
C SER A 515 26.00 5.78 6.66
N VAL A 516 25.40 5.62 5.49
CA VAL A 516 23.97 5.92 5.24
C VAL A 516 23.30 4.77 4.52
N SER A 517 22.12 4.37 4.98
CA SER A 517 21.28 3.39 4.29
C SER A 517 20.70 4.00 3.01
N GLY A 518 20.62 3.23 1.94
CA GLY A 518 19.92 3.63 0.70
C GLY A 518 18.45 3.99 0.94
N ASN A 519 17.82 3.36 1.92
CA ASN A 519 16.42 3.69 2.30
C ASN A 519 16.29 5.10 2.91
N ALA A 520 17.34 5.64 3.50
CA ALA A 520 17.37 6.99 4.05
C ALA A 520 17.81 8.07 3.03
N MET A 521 18.25 7.66 1.84
CA MET A 521 18.63 8.58 0.78
C MET A 521 17.40 8.98 -0.05
N PRO A 522 17.17 10.26 -0.34
CA PRO A 522 16.16 10.69 -1.29
C PRO A 522 16.52 10.25 -2.72
N ASN A 523 15.52 10.26 -3.61
CA ASN A 523 15.76 10.17 -5.03
C ASN A 523 16.54 11.38 -5.55
N CYS A 524 17.09 11.24 -6.75
CA CYS A 524 17.65 12.38 -7.46
C CYS A 524 16.56 13.44 -7.77
N PRO A 525 16.91 14.71 -7.83
CA PRO A 525 15.98 15.77 -8.19
C PRO A 525 15.25 15.49 -9.51
N GLY A 526 13.94 15.70 -9.54
CA GLY A 526 13.10 15.47 -10.73
C GLY A 526 12.62 14.02 -10.88
N SER A 527 12.90 13.13 -9.95
CA SER A 527 12.47 11.74 -9.96
C SER A 527 11.60 11.44 -8.74
N ASP A 528 10.28 11.55 -8.89
CA ASP A 528 9.33 11.45 -7.78
C ASP A 528 8.85 10.01 -7.50
N PHE A 529 9.00 9.10 -8.46
CA PHE A 529 8.55 7.73 -8.31
C PHE A 529 9.56 6.89 -7.51
N ARG A 530 9.13 6.38 -6.36
CA ARG A 530 9.95 5.55 -5.49
C ARG A 530 9.13 4.43 -4.86
N LEU A 531 9.74 3.25 -4.81
CA LEU A 531 9.19 2.08 -4.12
C LEU A 531 10.20 1.59 -3.09
N ARG A 532 9.70 0.98 -2.02
CA ARG A 532 10.49 0.05 -1.21
C ARG A 532 10.05 -1.36 -1.53
N VAL A 533 10.99 -2.19 -1.95
CA VAL A 533 10.72 -3.56 -2.36
C VAL A 533 11.53 -4.55 -1.54
N GLN A 534 10.94 -5.69 -1.33
CA GLN A 534 11.58 -6.84 -0.71
C GLN A 534 11.99 -7.81 -1.82
N PRO A 535 13.28 -8.14 -1.98
CA PRO A 535 13.74 -8.97 -3.10
C PRO A 535 13.25 -10.41 -3.04
N MET A 536 12.91 -10.88 -1.85
CA MET A 536 12.39 -12.22 -1.60
C MET A 536 11.37 -12.15 -0.47
N PRO A 537 10.11 -12.53 -0.70
CA PRO A 537 9.15 -12.68 0.37
C PRO A 537 9.56 -13.90 1.19
N ASP A 538 10.12 -13.66 2.37
CA ASP A 538 10.21 -14.69 3.39
C ASP A 538 8.95 -14.61 4.23
N ALA A 539 8.22 -15.71 4.32
CA ALA A 539 6.96 -15.78 5.07
C ALA A 539 7.12 -15.51 6.58
N VAL A 540 8.34 -15.48 7.08
CA VAL A 540 8.65 -15.44 8.52
C VAL A 540 9.44 -14.20 8.95
N SER A 541 10.11 -13.49 8.05
CA SER A 541 10.90 -12.32 8.41
C SER A 541 10.51 -11.10 7.57
N LEU A 542 10.53 -9.95 8.22
CA LEU A 542 10.65 -8.67 7.56
C LEU A 542 12.05 -8.60 6.95
N ALA A 543 12.27 -9.32 5.84
CA ALA A 543 13.54 -9.35 5.13
C ALA A 543 13.98 -7.93 4.74
N PRO A 544 15.27 -7.68 4.49
CA PRO A 544 15.75 -6.37 4.11
C PRO A 544 14.95 -5.80 2.94
N VAL A 545 14.53 -4.55 3.06
CA VAL A 545 13.85 -3.79 2.01
C VAL A 545 14.78 -2.78 1.39
N TYR A 546 14.60 -2.48 0.11
CA TYR A 546 15.47 -1.58 -0.63
C TYR A 546 14.65 -0.57 -1.42
N SER A 547 15.06 0.68 -1.34
CA SER A 547 14.47 1.76 -2.13
C SER A 547 14.94 1.69 -3.58
N ILE A 548 13.98 1.69 -4.49
CA ILE A 548 14.22 1.71 -5.94
C ILE A 548 13.37 2.77 -6.62
N ASN A 549 13.78 3.14 -7.84
CA ASN A 549 12.96 3.80 -8.81
C ASN A 549 13.03 2.99 -10.13
N VAL A 550 11.89 2.53 -10.62
CA VAL A 550 11.85 1.68 -11.83
C VAL A 550 12.16 2.45 -13.11
N PHE A 551 12.03 3.78 -13.08
CA PHE A 551 12.28 4.66 -14.22
C PHE A 551 13.69 5.23 -14.22
N ASP A 552 14.28 5.49 -13.03
CA ASP A 552 15.58 6.11 -12.90
C ASP A 552 16.31 5.62 -11.64
N SER A 553 17.27 4.73 -11.81
CA SER A 553 18.09 4.18 -10.72
C SER A 553 19.10 5.20 -10.22
N CYS A 554 18.62 6.22 -9.51
CA CYS A 554 19.42 7.34 -9.03
C CYS A 554 19.04 7.70 -7.58
N GLN A 555 20.03 7.84 -6.69
CA GLN A 555 19.85 8.28 -5.32
C GLN A 555 20.80 9.44 -4.97
N PHE A 556 20.34 10.32 -4.10
CA PHE A 556 21.03 11.56 -3.74
C PHE A 556 21.45 11.54 -2.28
N TYR A 557 22.71 11.82 -2.02
CA TYR A 557 23.30 11.89 -0.68
C TYR A 557 23.68 13.34 -0.37
N PRO A 558 22.78 14.12 0.24
CA PRO A 558 23.04 15.53 0.49
C PRO A 558 24.06 15.71 1.63
N SER A 559 24.80 16.81 1.57
CA SER A 559 25.68 17.27 2.65
C SER A 559 26.64 16.22 3.18
N THR A 560 27.45 15.67 2.29
CA THR A 560 28.41 14.61 2.59
C THR A 560 29.76 15.23 2.93
N PRO A 561 30.33 14.99 4.14
CA PRO A 561 31.65 15.51 4.50
C PRO A 561 32.73 14.74 3.75
N MET A 562 33.59 15.46 3.01
CA MET A 562 34.63 14.86 2.17
C MET A 562 36.05 15.01 2.78
N ASP A 563 36.22 15.81 3.82
CA ASP A 563 37.52 16.06 4.43
C ASP A 563 38.15 14.76 4.97
N GLY A 564 39.29 14.39 4.38
CA GLY A 564 40.06 13.19 4.74
C GLY A 564 39.42 11.87 4.31
N MET A 565 38.36 11.90 3.47
CA MET A 565 37.81 10.69 2.87
C MET A 565 38.71 10.22 1.74
N THR A 566 39.08 8.94 1.77
CA THR A 566 40.01 8.34 0.80
C THR A 566 39.39 7.17 0.03
N ARG A 567 38.25 6.66 0.49
CA ARG A 567 37.55 5.54 -0.14
C ARG A 567 36.06 5.65 0.06
N ILE A 568 35.33 5.11 -0.90
CA ILE A 568 33.88 4.81 -0.79
C ILE A 568 33.67 3.31 -0.85
N HIS A 569 32.86 2.82 0.06
CA HIS A 569 32.35 1.45 0.09
C HIS A 569 30.83 1.50 -0.09
N VAL A 570 30.32 0.68 -1.00
CA VAL A 570 28.91 0.59 -1.32
C VAL A 570 28.46 -0.88 -1.24
N ASP A 571 27.55 -1.20 -0.34
CA ASP A 571 26.77 -2.42 -0.44
C ASP A 571 25.65 -2.23 -1.45
N ALA A 572 25.79 -2.84 -2.61
CA ALA A 572 24.82 -2.80 -3.69
C ALA A 572 23.94 -4.05 -3.70
N VAL A 573 22.71 -3.91 -4.18
CA VAL A 573 21.75 -5.00 -4.29
C VAL A 573 21.17 -5.05 -5.69
N ARG A 574 21.12 -6.24 -6.25
CA ARG A 574 20.49 -6.55 -7.52
C ARG A 574 19.09 -7.12 -7.28
N LEU A 575 18.12 -6.57 -7.99
CA LEU A 575 16.71 -6.90 -7.88
C LEU A 575 16.15 -7.29 -9.25
N PRO A 576 15.21 -8.21 -9.35
CA PRO A 576 14.57 -8.48 -10.63
C PRO A 576 13.80 -7.26 -11.11
N ARG A 577 13.83 -7.02 -12.43
CA ARG A 577 12.95 -6.03 -13.06
C ARG A 577 11.68 -6.75 -13.50
N ASN A 578 10.66 -6.72 -12.68
CA ASN A 578 9.36 -7.32 -12.96
C ASN A 578 8.25 -6.25 -12.99
N TYR A 579 8.44 -5.28 -13.91
CA TYR A 579 7.48 -4.19 -14.11
C TYR A 579 7.14 -4.07 -15.59
N GLN A 580 5.87 -4.23 -15.91
CA GLN A 580 5.33 -3.88 -17.22
C GLN A 580 5.12 -2.37 -17.26
N LEU A 581 5.86 -1.71 -18.10
CA LEU A 581 5.84 -0.25 -18.16
C LEU A 581 4.84 0.30 -19.19
N ALA A 582 4.40 -0.53 -20.14
CA ALA A 582 3.47 -0.13 -21.20
C ALA A 582 3.83 1.27 -21.78
N HIS A 583 2.95 2.25 -21.63
CA HIS A 583 3.20 3.62 -22.07
C HIS A 583 4.26 4.36 -21.26
N ASP A 584 4.58 3.90 -20.06
CA ASP A 584 5.56 4.52 -19.17
C ASP A 584 7.00 4.11 -19.49
N ALA A 585 7.20 3.17 -20.41
CA ALA A 585 8.53 2.81 -20.89
C ALA A 585 9.33 4.02 -21.40
N LYS A 586 8.64 5.04 -21.95
CA LYS A 586 9.23 6.32 -22.35
C LYS A 586 9.79 7.16 -21.20
N LEU A 587 9.39 6.88 -19.95
CA LEU A 587 9.86 7.57 -18.74
C LEU A 587 11.16 6.97 -18.23
N VAL A 588 11.56 5.78 -18.73
CA VAL A 588 12.80 5.13 -18.30
C VAL A 588 14.00 5.89 -18.82
N VAL A 589 14.82 6.37 -17.87
CA VAL A 589 16.04 7.11 -18.17
C VAL A 589 17.16 6.13 -18.54
N SER A 590 17.53 6.10 -19.82
CA SER A 590 18.67 5.34 -20.30
C SER A 590 19.95 6.16 -20.17
N ARG A 591 20.99 5.53 -19.65
CA ARG A 591 22.32 6.15 -19.54
C ARG A 591 23.38 5.31 -20.25
N PRO A 592 24.34 5.95 -20.98
CA PRO A 592 25.44 5.23 -21.57
C PRO A 592 26.29 4.55 -20.48
N HIS A 593 26.77 3.36 -20.76
CA HIS A 593 27.68 2.59 -19.90
C HIS A 593 28.89 2.14 -20.68
N SER A 594 30.03 2.00 -20.00
CA SER A 594 31.33 1.66 -20.61
C SER A 594 31.74 0.20 -20.36
N THR A 595 31.09 -0.45 -19.36
CA THR A 595 31.31 -1.87 -19.06
C THR A 595 30.13 -2.73 -19.48
N PRO A 596 30.29 -4.04 -19.71
CA PRO A 596 29.23 -4.92 -20.20
C PRO A 596 27.96 -4.97 -19.35
N PHE A 597 28.09 -4.73 -18.05
CA PHE A 597 26.97 -4.82 -17.08
C PHE A 597 26.58 -3.47 -16.48
N GLY A 598 27.20 -2.38 -16.94
CA GLY A 598 27.02 -1.03 -16.41
C GLY A 598 27.89 -0.74 -15.19
N GLU A 599 27.69 0.41 -14.63
CA GLU A 599 28.45 0.96 -13.50
C GLU A 599 27.55 1.62 -12.47
N LEU A 600 28.04 1.74 -11.25
CA LEU A 600 27.61 2.77 -10.31
C LEU A 600 28.54 3.97 -10.49
N VAL A 601 27.99 5.07 -10.97
CA VAL A 601 28.71 6.35 -11.13
C VAL A 601 28.35 7.28 -10.00
N VAL A 602 29.35 7.85 -9.36
CA VAL A 602 29.17 8.85 -8.28
C VAL A 602 29.60 10.21 -8.81
N HIS A 603 28.66 11.15 -8.81
CA HIS A 603 28.89 12.54 -9.21
C HIS A 603 28.98 13.42 -7.98
N LEU A 604 29.74 14.51 -8.10
CA LEU A 604 29.92 15.53 -7.06
C LEU A 604 29.01 16.72 -7.35
N ASP A 605 28.35 17.24 -6.29
CA ASP A 605 27.52 18.45 -6.30
C ASP A 605 26.34 18.47 -7.29
N GLY A 606 25.88 17.29 -7.65
CA GLY A 606 24.70 17.13 -8.51
C GLY A 606 24.83 15.95 -9.47
N CYS A 607 23.73 15.58 -10.10
CA CYS A 607 23.71 14.43 -10.99
C CYS A 607 24.36 14.70 -12.37
N ASP A 608 24.51 15.96 -12.71
CA ASP A 608 25.26 16.45 -13.90
C ASP A 608 26.65 17.00 -13.51
N GLY A 609 27.06 16.86 -12.25
CA GLY A 609 28.35 17.31 -11.76
C GLY A 609 29.53 16.44 -12.22
N ASP A 610 30.74 16.79 -11.81
CA ASP A 610 31.93 16.03 -12.13
C ASP A 610 31.85 14.61 -11.61
N VAL A 611 32.32 13.63 -12.42
CA VAL A 611 32.41 12.25 -11.98
C VAL A 611 33.51 12.12 -10.95
N LEU A 612 33.11 11.77 -9.73
CA LEU A 612 34.04 11.55 -8.62
C LEU A 612 34.71 10.17 -8.74
N VAL A 613 33.89 9.13 -9.03
CA VAL A 613 34.34 7.75 -9.19
C VAL A 613 33.32 6.93 -9.95
N THR A 614 33.82 5.88 -10.65
CA THR A 614 33.01 4.88 -11.37
C THR A 614 33.35 3.50 -10.84
N LEU A 615 32.32 2.73 -10.44
CA LEU A 615 32.44 1.39 -9.88
C LEU A 615 31.76 0.39 -10.84
N PRO A 616 32.50 -0.46 -11.56
CA PRO A 616 31.92 -1.44 -12.48
C PRO A 616 31.01 -2.44 -11.75
N LEU A 617 29.85 -2.75 -12.33
CA LEU A 617 28.95 -3.78 -11.82
C LEU A 617 29.49 -5.17 -12.19
N PRO A 618 29.34 -6.15 -11.29
CA PRO A 618 29.75 -7.51 -11.56
C PRO A 618 28.79 -8.23 -12.52
N ASP A 619 29.26 -9.29 -13.16
CA ASP A 619 28.44 -10.18 -13.99
C ASP A 619 27.25 -10.73 -13.17
N PRO A 620 26.00 -10.42 -13.55
CA PRO A 620 24.80 -10.85 -12.80
C PRO A 620 24.63 -12.38 -12.78
N SER A 621 25.19 -13.10 -13.75
CA SER A 621 25.13 -14.58 -13.78
C SER A 621 26.07 -15.25 -12.78
N ARG A 622 27.04 -14.51 -12.25
CA ARG A 622 28.12 -15.04 -11.37
C ARG A 622 28.14 -14.39 -10.00
N SER A 623 27.50 -13.25 -9.83
CA SER A 623 27.47 -12.53 -8.57
C SER A 623 26.26 -12.91 -7.72
N VAL A 624 26.43 -12.84 -6.39
CA VAL A 624 25.32 -12.90 -5.45
C VAL A 624 24.46 -11.65 -5.58
N ARG A 625 23.21 -11.67 -5.06
CA ARG A 625 22.31 -10.54 -5.16
C ARG A 625 22.82 -9.30 -4.43
N ARG A 626 23.42 -9.46 -3.25
CA ARG A 626 24.06 -8.38 -2.50
C ARG A 626 25.56 -8.51 -2.63
N PHE A 627 26.22 -7.45 -3.07
CA PHE A 627 27.66 -7.43 -3.34
C PHE A 627 28.27 -6.08 -2.99
N PRO A 628 29.56 -6.07 -2.55
CA PRO A 628 30.28 -4.84 -2.26
C PRO A 628 30.86 -4.23 -3.55
N LEU A 629 30.91 -2.90 -3.58
CA LEU A 629 31.67 -2.10 -4.55
C LEU A 629 32.59 -1.16 -3.76
N ASP A 630 33.87 -1.14 -4.12
CA ASP A 630 34.92 -0.38 -3.44
C ASP A 630 35.71 0.45 -4.43
N ALA A 631 35.96 1.73 -4.08
CA ALA A 631 36.83 2.58 -4.86
C ALA A 631 37.63 3.56 -4.00
N ALA A 632 38.81 3.94 -4.47
CA ALA A 632 39.54 5.06 -3.95
C ALA A 632 38.87 6.38 -4.38
N LEU A 633 38.80 7.35 -3.46
CA LEU A 633 38.31 8.69 -3.75
C LEU A 633 39.47 9.66 -4.00
N PRO A 634 39.37 10.56 -4.96
CA PRO A 634 40.26 11.70 -5.07
C PRO A 634 40.08 12.61 -3.83
N MET A 635 41.12 13.35 -3.47
CA MET A 635 41.02 14.32 -2.38
C MET A 635 39.99 15.39 -2.73
N SER A 636 39.00 15.55 -1.84
CA SER A 636 38.02 16.58 -1.87
C SER A 636 37.87 17.20 -0.48
N HIS A 637 37.50 18.45 -0.37
CA HIS A 637 37.40 19.18 0.89
C HIS A 637 36.03 19.82 1.05
N GLY A 638 35.58 19.88 2.31
CA GLY A 638 34.30 20.50 2.64
C GLY A 638 33.13 19.49 2.59
N SER A 639 31.95 20.04 2.48
CA SER A 639 30.70 19.25 2.39
C SER A 639 30.13 19.34 0.99
N HIS A 640 29.90 18.19 0.37
CA HIS A 640 29.39 18.06 -0.98
C HIS A 640 28.13 17.21 -1.04
N ALA A 641 27.32 17.39 -2.05
CA ALA A 641 26.28 16.42 -2.41
C ALA A 641 26.89 15.33 -3.30
N LEU A 642 26.49 14.07 -3.07
CA LEU A 642 26.85 12.96 -3.98
C LEU A 642 25.58 12.48 -4.68
N CYS A 643 25.64 12.38 -6.01
CA CYS A 643 24.60 11.73 -6.80
C CYS A 643 25.12 10.36 -7.26
N LEU A 644 24.41 9.29 -6.87
CA LEU A 644 24.78 7.91 -7.12
C LEU A 644 23.83 7.33 -8.17
N ILE A 645 24.35 6.99 -9.34
CA ILE A 645 23.58 6.61 -10.52
C ILE A 645 24.02 5.24 -11.02
N TYR A 646 23.07 4.32 -11.19
CA TYR A 646 23.32 3.10 -11.90
C TYR A 646 23.10 3.28 -13.39
N THR A 647 24.08 2.89 -14.21
CA THR A 647 24.05 2.96 -15.68
C THR A 647 23.78 1.59 -16.33
N ALA A 648 23.22 0.66 -15.56
CA ALA A 648 22.94 -0.69 -16.03
C ALA A 648 21.97 -0.70 -17.23
N PRO A 649 22.06 -1.72 -18.14
CA PRO A 649 21.15 -1.87 -19.26
C PRO A 649 19.68 -1.89 -18.81
N ILE A 650 18.81 -1.23 -19.56
CA ILE A 650 17.38 -1.10 -19.24
C ILE A 650 16.69 -2.46 -19.21
N GLU A 651 17.07 -3.37 -20.10
CA GLU A 651 16.49 -4.72 -20.18
C GLU A 651 17.01 -5.67 -19.08
N GLY A 652 17.93 -5.19 -18.24
CA GLY A 652 18.52 -5.98 -17.16
C GLY A 652 17.86 -5.79 -15.82
N ASP A 653 18.52 -6.31 -14.78
CA ASP A 653 18.11 -6.18 -13.40
C ASP A 653 18.05 -4.71 -12.94
N LEU A 654 17.23 -4.45 -11.92
CA LEU A 654 17.27 -3.21 -11.16
C LEU A 654 18.39 -3.29 -10.11
N TYR A 655 18.95 -2.14 -9.77
CA TYR A 655 19.95 -2.04 -8.71
C TYR A 655 19.50 -1.05 -7.64
N ALA A 656 19.82 -1.37 -6.38
CA ALA A 656 19.55 -0.52 -5.22
C ALA A 656 20.81 -0.37 -4.37
N LEU A 657 20.86 0.70 -3.60
CA LEU A 657 21.84 0.90 -2.54
C LEU A 657 21.29 0.32 -1.24
N ASP A 658 21.99 -0.62 -0.62
CA ASP A 658 21.72 -1.01 0.77
C ASP A 658 22.39 0.00 1.70
N ARG A 659 23.68 0.27 1.48
CA ARG A 659 24.47 1.16 2.31
C ARG A 659 25.60 1.81 1.55
N VAL A 660 25.87 3.08 1.83
CA VAL A 660 27.04 3.82 1.36
C VAL A 660 27.86 4.25 2.58
N THR A 661 29.16 3.92 2.60
CA THR A 661 30.07 4.26 3.69
C THR A 661 31.31 4.98 3.14
N LEU A 662 31.62 6.12 3.71
CA LEU A 662 32.86 6.84 3.44
C LEU A 662 33.94 6.40 4.45
N LEU A 663 35.15 6.20 3.98
CA LEU A 663 36.26 5.69 4.78
C LEU A 663 37.46 6.64 4.74
N THR A 664 38.12 6.79 5.91
CA THR A 664 39.37 7.56 6.07
C THR A 664 40.56 6.62 6.19
N GLY A 665 41.72 7.00 5.66
CA GLY A 665 42.97 6.25 5.81
C GLY A 665 43.24 5.22 4.71
N LYS A 666 44.46 4.68 4.68
CA LYS A 666 44.88 3.62 3.75
C LYS A 666 44.06 2.35 4.00
N ALA A 667 43.69 1.69 2.91
CA ALA A 667 43.18 0.33 2.98
C ALA A 667 44.10 -0.50 3.87
N THR A 668 43.59 -1.05 4.96
CA THR A 668 44.28 -2.16 5.64
C THR A 668 44.21 -3.32 4.66
N GLY A 669 45.29 -3.45 3.89
CA GLY A 669 45.49 -4.60 3.03
C GLY A 669 45.58 -5.85 3.90
N ASP A 670 45.01 -6.90 3.37
CA ASP A 670 45.28 -8.29 3.71
C ASP A 670 45.45 -8.68 5.19
N THR A 671 44.40 -9.25 5.74
CA THR A 671 44.64 -10.45 6.55
C THR A 671 43.78 -11.58 5.99
N ARG A 672 44.48 -12.60 5.54
CA ARG A 672 44.13 -13.90 4.90
C ARG A 672 42.92 -14.59 5.51
#